data_b4abe6ff1cddab9ce8f9f71d77903807
#
_entry.id   b4abe6ff1cddab9ce8f9f71d77903807
#
_cell.length_a   1.000
_cell.length_b   1.000
_cell.length_c   1.000
_cell.angle_alpha   90.00
_cell.angle_beta   90.00
_cell.angle_gamma   90.00
#
_symmetry.space_group_name_H-M   'P 1'
#
loop_
_entity.id
_entity.type
_entity.pdbx_description
1 polymer ?
#
loop_
_entity_poly.entity_id
_entity_poly.type
_entity_poly.pdbx_seq_one_letter_code
_entity_poly.pdbx_strand_id
1 'polypeptide(L)'
;MPRFRCAAGAALLIAASLVATAAPAQAHDINPADFQQVTLAKGVAEVGEPMAIAVLPDSSVLHTARNGTLRRTDRNGTTTVVGTLAVYSHDEEGLQGVGVDPGFATNRQIYLYYAPPLSTPAGDAPSTGSDWSAWTGVNRLSRYTLNADFTLNTASKVDVLDVPAARGLCCHVGGDIDFDAAGNLYLSTGDDSNPFDSAGYSPIDERTNRNPGYDAQRSAANTNDLRGKVLRIKVNANGTYSVPAGNLFAPGTANTRPEIYAMGFRNPFRMSVDKATGVVYLGDYGPDAGATDPNRGPSGQVEFNRITSPGNYGWPYCTGTNTSAETYNEWNFATGTTGPKFDCAGGPTNNSFRNTGLTKLPPARPAWIRYAGDAGSPPEFGGGSESPMGGPVYRYDAGLASPTKFPQLLDGHFFAGELGRGWIKPIHVGADGSVGAISSFPWVGKQVMDMAFGPEGSLYVLDYGTGYFNGDANSALYRFDYLAGSNRAPTAAASASTTSGQAPLTVAFSSAGSSDPEGGALTYSWNFGDGTSSSAANPSKTYTANGTYSVTLTARDPEGLTGTANVAITVGNTAPTVKINSPFNGSLFSYGATIPFSITVTDPEDASINCAAVKMTYVLGHDSHGHQITSQNGCTGSITIPVDGEHDSAANIFAVFDAEYTDSGGLTTHTQHTLQPRHRQAEHFKTASGVDPIGKTQAEGGETVGNINNGDWIAFEPYRLSNVTSFTARVSSGGAGGTLQLRTGSPTGTVLGSATVPVTGGWETFTDVTGTVSGAPASTGTLYLTFAGGAGALFDVDAFTLNTGAGPIVGLAGKCLDVAGGGTANGTKIQLYTCNGTAAQNWTVTPNGPVKALGKCLDVAGGGTANGTKAQLYTCNGSGAQTWAANADGSLRNPQSARCLDVSGNNPADGQQIHIWDCLGAANQKWVLP
;
A
#
# COMPACT_ATOMS: atom_id res chain seq x y z
N MET A 1 -39.59 -42.11 -82.79
CA MET A 1 -40.53 -41.77 -81.76
C MET A 1 -39.77 -41.93 -80.43
N PRO A 2 -39.38 -40.86 -79.77
CA PRO A 2 -38.70 -40.95 -78.46
C PRO A 2 -39.68 -40.76 -77.33
N ARG A 3 -39.52 -41.53 -76.28
CA ARG A 3 -40.25 -41.47 -75.00
C ARG A 3 -39.62 -40.46 -74.07
N PHE A 4 -40.41 -39.53 -73.60
CA PHE A 4 -40.06 -38.65 -72.47
C PHE A 4 -40.16 -39.40 -71.13
N ARG A 5 -39.14 -39.30 -70.29
CA ARG A 5 -39.17 -39.64 -68.89
C ARG A 5 -39.11 -38.34 -68.09
N CYS A 6 -40.11 -38.07 -67.24
CA CYS A 6 -40.09 -37.06 -66.24
C CYS A 6 -39.18 -37.49 -65.09
N ALA A 7 -38.23 -36.63 -64.67
CA ALA A 7 -37.47 -36.72 -63.39
C ALA A 7 -37.99 -35.64 -62.45
N ALA A 8 -38.49 -36.06 -61.28
CA ALA A 8 -38.90 -35.17 -60.23
C ALA A 8 -37.65 -34.73 -59.45
N GLY A 9 -37.37 -33.47 -59.50
CA GLY A 9 -36.26 -32.84 -58.69
C GLY A 9 -36.81 -32.44 -57.31
N ALA A 10 -36.24 -33.02 -56.24
CA ALA A 10 -36.42 -32.58 -54.88
C ALA A 10 -35.55 -31.35 -54.62
N ALA A 11 -36.15 -30.21 -54.33
CA ALA A 11 -35.42 -29.02 -53.90
C ALA A 11 -35.13 -29.13 -52.41
N LEU A 12 -33.83 -29.21 -52.06
CA LEU A 12 -33.34 -29.13 -50.71
C LEU A 12 -33.23 -27.64 -50.34
N LEU A 13 -34.07 -27.14 -49.45
CA LEU A 13 -33.96 -25.82 -48.81
C LEU A 13 -32.87 -25.93 -47.74
N ILE A 14 -31.68 -25.38 -48.01
CA ILE A 14 -30.66 -25.12 -47.00
C ILE A 14 -31.06 -23.79 -46.32
N ALA A 15 -31.58 -23.87 -45.07
CA ALA A 15 -31.71 -22.72 -44.22
C ALA A 15 -30.31 -22.34 -43.70
N ALA A 16 -29.70 -21.33 -44.31
CA ALA A 16 -28.49 -20.69 -43.74
C ALA A 16 -28.92 -19.85 -42.53
N SER A 17 -28.69 -20.37 -41.33
CA SER A 17 -28.70 -19.55 -40.11
C SER A 17 -27.58 -18.54 -40.18
N LEU A 18 -27.88 -17.27 -40.43
CA LEU A 18 -26.99 -16.16 -40.17
C LEU A 18 -26.78 -16.08 -38.64
N VAL A 19 -25.66 -16.60 -38.21
CA VAL A 19 -25.12 -16.19 -36.89
C VAL A 19 -24.64 -14.78 -37.11
N ALA A 20 -25.45 -13.81 -36.67
CA ALA A 20 -24.99 -12.45 -36.53
C ALA A 20 -23.92 -12.47 -35.44
N THR A 21 -22.65 -12.47 -35.82
CA THR A 21 -21.58 -12.08 -34.87
C THR A 21 -21.83 -10.64 -34.51
N ALA A 22 -22.24 -10.39 -33.28
CA ALA A 22 -22.27 -9.05 -32.73
C ALA A 22 -20.87 -8.45 -32.94
N ALA A 23 -20.78 -7.32 -33.60
CA ALA A 23 -19.56 -6.55 -33.67
C ALA A 23 -19.12 -6.26 -32.21
N PRO A 24 -17.83 -6.32 -31.87
CA PRO A 24 -17.38 -5.90 -30.55
C PRO A 24 -17.87 -4.48 -30.30
N ALA A 25 -18.46 -4.23 -29.12
CA ALA A 25 -18.89 -2.91 -28.72
C ALA A 25 -17.66 -2.00 -28.82
N GLN A 26 -17.73 -0.96 -29.67
CA GLN A 26 -16.66 0.03 -29.75
C GLN A 26 -16.54 0.73 -28.40
N ALA A 27 -15.29 0.86 -27.92
CA ALA A 27 -15.00 1.71 -26.78
C ALA A 27 -15.58 3.09 -27.05
N HIS A 28 -16.32 3.64 -26.10
CA HIS A 28 -16.79 5.02 -26.22
C HIS A 28 -15.60 5.94 -25.97
N ASP A 29 -15.26 6.76 -26.93
CA ASP A 29 -14.24 7.80 -26.77
C ASP A 29 -14.76 8.83 -25.75
N ILE A 30 -14.31 8.68 -24.51
CA ILE A 30 -14.49 9.68 -23.47
C ILE A 30 -13.51 10.80 -23.79
N ASN A 31 -14.04 11.95 -24.25
CA ASN A 31 -13.21 13.12 -24.51
C ASN A 31 -12.80 13.74 -23.15
N PRO A 32 -11.51 13.72 -22.76
CA PRO A 32 -11.06 14.29 -21.50
C PRO A 32 -11.41 15.77 -21.33
N ALA A 33 -11.50 16.52 -22.43
CA ALA A 33 -11.83 17.94 -22.41
C ALA A 33 -13.27 18.25 -21.98
N ASP A 34 -14.17 17.24 -22.01
CA ASP A 34 -15.55 17.41 -21.59
C ASP A 34 -15.73 17.27 -20.06
N PHE A 35 -14.67 16.85 -19.36
CA PHE A 35 -14.69 16.63 -17.90
C PHE A 35 -13.76 17.61 -17.20
N GLN A 36 -14.15 18.00 -16.00
CA GLN A 36 -13.32 18.78 -15.09
C GLN A 36 -13.14 18.04 -13.78
N GLN A 37 -11.88 17.81 -13.38
CA GLN A 37 -11.51 17.36 -12.04
C GLN A 37 -11.37 18.59 -11.13
N VAL A 38 -12.22 18.67 -10.11
CA VAL A 38 -12.22 19.75 -9.12
C VAL A 38 -11.66 19.20 -7.80
N THR A 39 -10.61 19.83 -7.27
CA THR A 39 -10.11 19.51 -5.92
C THR A 39 -11.02 20.14 -4.87
N LEU A 40 -11.61 19.33 -4.00
CA LEU A 40 -12.45 19.81 -2.89
C LEU A 40 -11.67 19.89 -1.58
N ALA A 41 -10.80 18.90 -1.29
CA ALA A 41 -9.93 18.88 -0.13
C ALA A 41 -8.60 18.22 -0.49
N LYS A 42 -7.50 18.62 0.15
CA LYS A 42 -6.19 18.05 -0.13
C LYS A 42 -5.25 18.14 1.07
N GLY A 43 -4.44 17.07 1.24
CA GLY A 43 -3.43 16.96 2.30
C GLY A 43 -3.97 16.45 3.61
N VAL A 44 -3.07 16.06 4.52
CA VAL A 44 -3.38 15.36 5.77
C VAL A 44 -4.32 16.15 6.68
N ALA A 45 -4.19 17.47 6.72
CA ALA A 45 -5.04 18.31 7.59
C ALA A 45 -6.52 18.22 7.20
N GLU A 46 -6.82 18.14 5.91
CA GLU A 46 -8.19 18.12 5.40
C GLU A 46 -8.73 16.72 5.13
N VAL A 47 -7.87 15.76 4.78
CA VAL A 47 -8.30 14.42 4.36
C VAL A 47 -7.87 13.37 5.40
N GLY A 48 -6.72 13.52 6.02
CA GLY A 48 -6.11 12.51 6.91
C GLY A 48 -5.49 11.39 6.10
N GLU A 49 -5.48 10.18 6.65
CA GLU A 49 -5.32 8.93 5.92
C GLU A 49 -6.69 8.48 5.43
N PRO A 50 -7.04 8.72 4.17
CA PRO A 50 -8.43 8.62 3.72
C PRO A 50 -8.87 7.17 3.53
N MET A 51 -10.09 6.84 4.01
CA MET A 51 -10.59 5.47 3.89
C MET A 51 -11.86 5.38 3.04
N ALA A 52 -12.94 6.09 3.37
CA ALA A 52 -14.22 5.96 2.66
C ALA A 52 -14.94 7.30 2.51
N ILE A 53 -15.84 7.39 1.52
CA ILE A 53 -16.73 8.55 1.31
C ILE A 53 -18.20 8.17 1.31
N ALA A 54 -19.04 9.15 1.68
CA ALA A 54 -20.47 9.09 1.45
C ALA A 54 -21.01 10.48 1.11
N VAL A 55 -21.69 10.62 -0.03
CA VAL A 55 -22.20 11.91 -0.49
C VAL A 55 -23.56 12.19 0.14
N LEU A 56 -23.69 13.38 0.73
CA LEU A 56 -24.93 13.85 1.35
C LEU A 56 -25.89 14.45 0.31
N PRO A 57 -27.21 14.57 0.65
CA PRO A 57 -28.18 15.16 -0.27
C PRO A 57 -27.91 16.62 -0.66
N ASP A 58 -27.08 17.35 0.07
CA ASP A 58 -26.65 18.72 -0.23
C ASP A 58 -25.35 18.77 -1.06
N SER A 59 -24.91 17.64 -1.60
CA SER A 59 -23.66 17.46 -2.36
C SER A 59 -22.39 17.73 -1.53
N SER A 60 -22.48 17.78 -0.20
CA SER A 60 -21.31 17.69 0.65
C SER A 60 -20.91 16.22 0.86
N VAL A 61 -19.65 15.99 1.21
CA VAL A 61 -19.09 14.63 1.32
C VAL A 61 -18.62 14.39 2.75
N LEU A 62 -19.14 13.33 3.36
CA LEU A 62 -18.54 12.76 4.55
C LEU A 62 -17.37 11.88 4.12
N HIS A 63 -16.23 12.02 4.77
CA HIS A 63 -15.08 11.14 4.55
C HIS A 63 -14.40 10.76 5.85
N THR A 64 -13.94 9.52 5.89
CA THR A 64 -13.32 8.94 7.07
C THR A 64 -11.80 8.93 6.92
N ALA A 65 -11.12 9.05 8.06
CA ALA A 65 -9.70 8.74 8.18
C ALA A 65 -9.51 7.58 9.15
N ARG A 66 -8.52 6.70 8.89
CA ARG A 66 -8.30 5.46 9.63
C ARG A 66 -8.15 5.69 11.15
N ASN A 67 -7.58 6.80 11.56
CA ASN A 67 -7.42 7.20 12.96
C ASN A 67 -8.73 7.52 13.73
N GLY A 68 -9.88 7.31 13.10
CA GLY A 68 -11.19 7.55 13.71
C GLY A 68 -11.80 8.93 13.43
N THR A 69 -11.13 9.80 12.68
CA THR A 69 -11.66 11.14 12.37
C THR A 69 -12.66 11.08 11.22
N LEU A 70 -13.88 11.58 11.45
CA LEU A 70 -14.89 11.82 10.43
C LEU A 70 -14.89 13.30 10.06
N ARG A 71 -14.80 13.61 8.78
CA ARG A 71 -14.82 14.96 8.22
C ARG A 71 -16.00 15.15 7.27
N ARG A 72 -16.37 16.40 7.04
CA ARG A 72 -17.31 16.81 6.01
C ARG A 72 -16.66 17.91 5.17
N THR A 73 -16.59 17.69 3.88
CA THR A 73 -16.20 18.73 2.91
C THR A 73 -17.44 19.19 2.16
N ASP A 74 -17.74 20.48 2.19
CA ASP A 74 -18.89 21.03 1.48
C ASP A 74 -18.59 21.15 -0.03
N ARG A 75 -19.62 21.44 -0.82
CA ARG A 75 -19.51 21.58 -2.28
C ARG A 75 -18.53 22.66 -2.75
N ASN A 76 -18.17 23.61 -1.87
CA ASN A 76 -17.24 24.70 -2.14
C ASN A 76 -15.81 24.38 -1.68
N GLY A 77 -15.56 23.18 -1.12
CA GLY A 77 -14.26 22.74 -0.67
C GLY A 77 -13.95 23.12 0.80
N THR A 78 -14.92 23.57 1.59
CA THR A 78 -14.68 23.82 3.01
C THR A 78 -14.77 22.52 3.80
N THR A 79 -13.67 22.10 4.40
CA THR A 79 -13.60 20.90 5.24
C THR A 79 -13.76 21.24 6.72
N THR A 80 -14.57 20.46 7.42
CA THR A 80 -14.77 20.55 8.86
C THR A 80 -14.69 19.15 9.50
N VAL A 81 -14.16 19.08 10.71
CA VAL A 81 -14.21 17.84 11.52
C VAL A 81 -15.61 17.68 12.08
N VAL A 82 -16.29 16.61 11.69
CA VAL A 82 -17.63 16.21 12.16
C VAL A 82 -17.54 15.61 13.57
N GLY A 83 -16.52 14.81 13.80
CA GLY A 83 -16.23 14.17 15.08
C GLY A 83 -15.09 13.16 14.98
N THR A 84 -14.61 12.69 16.12
CA THR A 84 -13.57 11.67 16.20
C THR A 84 -14.05 10.53 17.09
N LEU A 85 -13.93 9.30 16.62
CA LEU A 85 -14.16 8.07 17.37
C LEU A 85 -12.83 7.58 17.95
N ALA A 86 -12.86 7.07 19.17
CA ALA A 86 -11.76 6.25 19.65
C ALA A 86 -11.79 4.91 18.88
N VAL A 87 -10.69 4.58 18.23
CA VAL A 87 -10.54 3.36 17.44
C VAL A 87 -9.28 2.59 17.82
N TYR A 88 -9.30 1.30 17.60
CA TYR A 88 -8.10 0.49 17.48
C TYR A 88 -7.64 0.58 16.02
N SER A 89 -6.43 1.05 15.79
CA SER A 89 -5.91 1.35 14.43
C SER A 89 -4.57 0.66 14.16
N HIS A 90 -4.39 -0.55 14.70
CA HIS A 90 -3.27 -1.41 14.36
C HIS A 90 -3.55 -2.09 13.02
N ASP A 91 -2.55 -2.26 12.18
CA ASP A 91 -2.68 -2.80 10.82
C ASP A 91 -3.77 -2.08 10.00
N GLU A 92 -4.64 -2.81 9.31
CA GLU A 92 -5.72 -2.23 8.51
C GLU A 92 -6.91 -1.72 9.33
N GLU A 93 -6.97 -1.97 10.63
CA GLU A 93 -8.12 -1.59 11.45
C GLU A 93 -8.18 -0.07 11.70
N GLY A 94 -9.35 0.41 12.09
CA GLY A 94 -9.60 1.84 12.30
C GLY A 94 -11.03 2.20 11.97
N LEU A 95 -11.27 3.41 11.46
CA LEU A 95 -12.56 3.86 10.93
C LEU A 95 -12.59 3.61 9.41
N GLN A 96 -13.20 2.49 8.99
CA GLN A 96 -13.11 1.95 7.63
C GLN A 96 -14.23 2.41 6.71
N GLY A 97 -15.45 2.59 7.23
CA GLY A 97 -16.61 2.87 6.37
C GLY A 97 -17.54 3.93 6.90
N VAL A 98 -18.20 4.63 5.98
CA VAL A 98 -19.30 5.55 6.25
C VAL A 98 -20.43 5.33 5.26
N GLY A 99 -21.66 5.26 5.77
CA GLY A 99 -22.86 5.18 4.94
C GLY A 99 -23.89 6.23 5.38
N VAL A 100 -24.64 6.77 4.41
CA VAL A 100 -25.69 7.76 4.64
C VAL A 100 -27.04 7.08 4.55
N ASP A 101 -27.88 7.21 5.60
CA ASP A 101 -29.21 6.63 5.62
C ASP A 101 -30.04 7.19 4.46
N PRO A 102 -30.79 6.35 3.71
CA PRO A 102 -31.66 6.82 2.63
C PRO A 102 -32.67 7.90 3.05
N GLY A 103 -33.05 7.93 4.32
CA GLY A 103 -33.89 8.94 4.91
C GLY A 103 -33.16 10.16 5.51
N PHE A 104 -31.88 10.35 5.23
CA PHE A 104 -31.02 11.35 5.85
C PHE A 104 -31.62 12.77 5.85
N ALA A 105 -32.30 13.15 4.80
CA ALA A 105 -32.91 14.49 4.71
C ALA A 105 -33.89 14.78 5.87
N THR A 106 -34.44 13.74 6.51
CA THR A 106 -35.40 13.83 7.62
C THR A 106 -34.82 13.37 8.95
N ASN A 107 -34.00 12.31 8.94
CA ASN A 107 -33.51 11.67 10.17
C ASN A 107 -32.04 12.00 10.52
N ARG A 108 -31.26 12.53 9.55
CA ARG A 108 -29.84 12.87 9.68
C ARG A 108 -28.96 11.72 10.18
N GLN A 109 -29.37 10.47 9.90
CA GLN A 109 -28.68 9.28 10.34
C GLN A 109 -27.55 8.90 9.39
N ILE A 110 -26.43 8.47 9.95
CA ILE A 110 -25.26 7.91 9.27
C ILE A 110 -24.86 6.61 9.95
N TYR A 111 -24.14 5.79 9.22
CA TYR A 111 -23.59 4.53 9.72
C TYR A 111 -22.06 4.59 9.61
N LEU A 112 -21.38 4.12 10.63
CA LEU A 112 -19.93 4.04 10.70
C LEU A 112 -19.52 2.59 11.00
N TYR A 113 -18.56 2.07 10.23
CA TYR A 113 -17.94 0.78 10.48
C TYR A 113 -16.51 0.99 10.96
N TYR A 114 -16.20 0.51 12.14
CA TYR A 114 -14.92 0.81 12.79
C TYR A 114 -14.53 -0.26 13.80
N ALA A 115 -13.26 -0.29 14.16
CA ALA A 115 -12.69 -1.11 15.20
C ALA A 115 -12.73 -0.35 16.55
N PRO A 116 -13.65 -0.64 17.50
CA PRO A 116 -13.66 0.01 18.78
C PRO A 116 -12.43 -0.39 19.62
N PRO A 117 -11.86 0.53 20.45
CA PRO A 117 -10.79 0.16 21.35
C PRO A 117 -11.32 -0.82 22.40
N LEU A 118 -10.70 -1.97 22.50
CA LEU A 118 -10.95 -3.00 23.49
C LEU A 118 -9.66 -3.21 24.31
N SER A 119 -9.68 -4.13 25.27
CA SER A 119 -8.50 -4.46 26.07
C SER A 119 -7.52 -5.35 25.29
N THR A 120 -7.22 -4.97 24.03
CA THR A 120 -6.27 -5.68 23.18
C THR A 120 -4.84 -5.31 23.60
N PRO A 121 -3.91 -6.28 23.70
CA PRO A 121 -2.50 -5.98 23.93
C PRO A 121 -1.93 -5.06 22.84
N ALA A 122 -0.87 -4.34 23.15
CA ALA A 122 -0.14 -3.54 22.17
C ALA A 122 0.75 -4.44 21.29
N GLY A 123 0.89 -4.09 20.00
CA GLY A 123 1.73 -4.80 19.02
C GLY A 123 1.02 -5.99 18.40
N ASP A 124 1.82 -6.91 17.86
CA ASP A 124 1.32 -8.04 17.06
C ASP A 124 0.92 -9.23 17.92
N ALA A 125 -0.09 -9.95 17.47
CA ALA A 125 -0.48 -11.22 18.08
C ALA A 125 0.55 -12.31 17.75
N PRO A 126 0.89 -13.21 18.70
CA PRO A 126 1.78 -14.32 18.40
C PRO A 126 1.24 -15.20 17.27
N SER A 127 2.08 -15.48 16.27
CA SER A 127 1.74 -16.36 15.14
C SER A 127 1.58 -17.83 15.55
N THR A 128 2.22 -18.23 16.66
CA THR A 128 2.13 -19.58 17.24
C THR A 128 1.85 -19.52 18.73
N GLY A 129 1.15 -20.52 19.25
CA GLY A 129 0.79 -20.56 20.65
C GLY A 129 -0.32 -21.57 20.96
N SER A 130 -1.05 -21.32 22.04
CA SER A 130 -2.20 -22.14 22.44
C SER A 130 -3.41 -21.31 22.87
N ASP A 131 -3.23 -20.00 23.08
CA ASP A 131 -4.30 -19.10 23.52
C ASP A 131 -4.10 -17.71 22.91
N TRP A 132 -5.10 -17.22 22.17
CA TRP A 132 -5.17 -15.90 21.55
C TRP A 132 -6.39 -15.11 22.06
N SER A 133 -7.00 -15.53 23.17
CA SER A 133 -8.23 -14.87 23.69
C SER A 133 -8.04 -13.38 23.97
N ALA A 134 -6.84 -12.95 24.38
CA ALA A 134 -6.51 -11.54 24.60
C ALA A 134 -6.54 -10.70 23.30
N TRP A 135 -6.45 -11.35 22.13
CA TRP A 135 -6.45 -10.71 20.81
C TRP A 135 -7.81 -10.79 20.09
N THR A 136 -8.83 -11.28 20.79
CA THR A 136 -10.18 -11.33 20.22
C THR A 136 -10.84 -9.97 20.28
N GLY A 137 -11.37 -9.51 19.16
CA GLY A 137 -12.03 -8.22 19.02
C GLY A 137 -13.26 -8.28 18.13
N VAL A 138 -13.75 -7.10 17.79
CA VAL A 138 -14.82 -6.92 16.80
C VAL A 138 -14.58 -5.68 15.98
N ASN A 139 -15.06 -5.69 14.74
CA ASN A 139 -15.33 -4.50 13.96
C ASN A 139 -16.83 -4.23 14.03
N ARG A 140 -17.21 -2.98 14.25
CA ARG A 140 -18.55 -2.61 14.66
C ARG A 140 -19.24 -1.69 13.69
N LEU A 141 -20.45 -2.04 13.28
CA LEU A 141 -21.37 -1.15 12.59
C LEU A 141 -22.22 -0.41 13.63
N SER A 142 -22.09 0.92 13.70
CA SER A 142 -22.91 1.76 14.58
C SER A 142 -23.63 2.82 13.78
N ARG A 143 -24.87 3.12 14.19
CA ARG A 143 -25.65 4.24 13.68
C ARG A 143 -25.49 5.45 14.59
N TYR A 144 -25.30 6.62 13.97
CA TYR A 144 -25.26 7.93 14.65
C TYR A 144 -26.22 8.91 13.99
N THR A 145 -26.55 9.99 14.69
CA THR A 145 -27.29 11.14 14.15
C THR A 145 -26.36 12.35 14.10
N LEU A 146 -26.36 13.08 13.00
CA LEU A 146 -25.66 14.36 12.93
C LEU A 146 -26.55 15.48 13.47
N ASN A 147 -25.98 16.38 14.27
CA ASN A 147 -26.61 17.60 14.70
C ASN A 147 -26.96 18.53 13.51
N ALA A 148 -27.72 19.59 13.76
CA ALA A 148 -28.09 20.54 12.68
C ALA A 148 -26.86 21.21 12.03
N ASP A 149 -25.80 21.42 12.78
CA ASP A 149 -24.51 21.95 12.34
C ASP A 149 -23.56 20.89 11.73
N PHE A 150 -24.06 19.67 11.51
CA PHE A 150 -23.31 18.49 11.03
C PHE A 150 -22.28 17.92 12.02
N THR A 151 -22.20 18.37 13.25
CA THR A 151 -21.36 17.69 14.26
C THR A 151 -21.95 16.33 14.65
N LEU A 152 -21.09 15.38 15.02
CA LEU A 152 -21.48 14.02 15.41
C LEU A 152 -22.14 14.04 16.80
N ASN A 153 -23.40 13.66 16.89
CA ASN A 153 -24.06 13.44 18.17
C ASN A 153 -23.64 12.08 18.74
N THR A 154 -22.59 12.05 19.53
CA THR A 154 -22.07 10.82 20.12
C THR A 154 -23.06 10.13 21.09
N ALA A 155 -23.98 10.90 21.70
CA ALA A 155 -25.03 10.37 22.57
C ALA A 155 -26.14 9.62 21.81
N SER A 156 -26.22 9.82 20.48
CA SER A 156 -27.18 9.11 19.60
C SER A 156 -26.69 7.75 19.14
N LYS A 157 -25.49 7.32 19.57
CA LYS A 157 -24.89 6.05 19.15
C LYS A 157 -25.79 4.86 19.41
N VAL A 158 -25.97 4.04 18.39
CA VAL A 158 -26.65 2.74 18.50
C VAL A 158 -25.77 1.69 17.80
N ASP A 159 -25.30 0.72 18.55
CA ASP A 159 -24.54 -0.42 18.00
C ASP A 159 -25.52 -1.38 17.28
N VAL A 160 -25.30 -1.60 16.00
CA VAL A 160 -26.20 -2.38 15.12
C VAL A 160 -25.71 -3.81 14.96
N LEU A 161 -24.42 -3.99 14.63
CA LEU A 161 -23.84 -5.30 14.34
C LEU A 161 -22.35 -5.32 14.69
N ASP A 162 -21.94 -6.38 15.37
CA ASP A 162 -20.52 -6.69 15.60
C ASP A 162 -20.08 -7.85 14.68
N VAL A 163 -18.99 -7.62 13.98
CA VAL A 163 -18.30 -8.64 13.17
C VAL A 163 -17.04 -9.06 13.93
N PRO A 164 -16.82 -10.34 14.20
CA PRO A 164 -15.60 -10.78 14.89
C PRO A 164 -14.32 -10.32 14.18
N ALA A 165 -13.28 -10.03 14.95
CA ALA A 165 -11.95 -9.69 14.44
C ALA A 165 -10.87 -10.34 15.29
N ALA A 166 -9.80 -10.83 14.66
CA ALA A 166 -8.58 -11.25 15.33
C ALA A 166 -7.60 -10.07 15.33
N ARG A 167 -7.41 -9.46 16.49
CA ARG A 167 -6.57 -8.27 16.66
C ARG A 167 -5.09 -8.60 16.61
N GLY A 168 -4.27 -7.61 16.23
CA GLY A 168 -2.82 -7.78 16.17
C GLY A 168 -2.35 -8.74 15.09
N LEU A 169 -3.15 -8.93 14.07
CA LEU A 169 -2.79 -9.62 12.84
C LEU A 169 -3.17 -8.72 11.65
N CYS A 170 -2.31 -8.58 10.66
CA CYS A 170 -2.72 -8.09 9.35
C CYS A 170 -3.63 -9.19 8.74
N CYS A 171 -4.63 -8.96 8.05
CA CYS A 171 -5.17 -7.82 7.31
C CYS A 171 -6.65 -8.14 7.04
N HIS A 172 -7.22 -7.51 6.00
CA HIS A 172 -8.52 -7.83 5.40
C HIS A 172 -9.73 -7.51 6.29
N VAL A 173 -10.00 -6.23 6.49
CA VAL A 173 -11.16 -5.78 7.28
C VAL A 173 -12.37 -5.42 6.43
N GLY A 174 -12.21 -5.08 5.14
CA GLY A 174 -13.30 -4.57 4.31
C GLY A 174 -13.89 -3.28 4.90
N GLY A 175 -15.23 -3.14 4.90
CA GLY A 175 -15.94 -2.13 5.69
C GLY A 175 -16.75 -1.12 4.90
N ASP A 176 -16.96 -1.32 3.62
CA ASP A 176 -17.79 -0.44 2.81
C ASP A 176 -19.28 -0.61 3.07
N ILE A 177 -20.03 0.49 2.99
CA ILE A 177 -21.44 0.57 3.34
C ILE A 177 -22.24 1.23 2.21
N ASP A 178 -23.21 0.53 1.63
CA ASP A 178 -24.16 1.12 0.70
C ASP A 178 -25.59 0.59 0.95
N PHE A 179 -26.57 1.16 0.26
CA PHE A 179 -27.98 0.86 0.42
C PHE A 179 -28.65 0.58 -0.92
N ASP A 180 -29.57 -0.40 -0.96
CA ASP A 180 -30.47 -0.57 -2.10
C ASP A 180 -31.65 0.42 -2.05
N ALA A 181 -32.44 0.44 -3.13
CA ALA A 181 -33.62 1.30 -3.23
C ALA A 181 -34.70 0.99 -2.18
N ALA A 182 -34.72 -0.22 -1.61
CA ALA A 182 -35.62 -0.60 -0.51
C ALA A 182 -35.07 -0.15 0.86
N GLY A 183 -33.87 0.44 0.91
CA GLY A 183 -33.16 0.87 2.09
C GLY A 183 -32.64 -0.28 2.94
N ASN A 184 -32.33 -1.42 2.33
CA ASN A 184 -31.51 -2.44 2.99
C ASN A 184 -30.07 -1.98 2.96
N LEU A 185 -29.37 -2.14 4.10
CA LEU A 185 -27.97 -1.84 4.26
C LEU A 185 -27.14 -3.05 3.79
N TYR A 186 -26.15 -2.80 2.96
CA TYR A 186 -25.10 -3.73 2.59
C TYR A 186 -23.80 -3.32 3.26
N LEU A 187 -23.08 -4.30 3.83
CA LEU A 187 -21.77 -4.12 4.47
C LEU A 187 -20.83 -5.18 3.92
N SER A 188 -19.70 -4.75 3.36
CA SER A 188 -18.61 -5.66 3.02
C SER A 188 -17.72 -5.92 4.22
N THR A 189 -17.23 -7.16 4.38
CA THR A 189 -16.33 -7.57 5.47
C THR A 189 -15.22 -8.44 4.91
N GLY A 190 -13.97 -8.15 5.24
CA GLY A 190 -12.84 -8.98 4.87
C GLY A 190 -12.79 -10.30 5.64
N ASP A 191 -11.95 -11.21 5.20
CA ASP A 191 -11.84 -12.55 5.80
C ASP A 191 -11.08 -12.56 7.13
N ASP A 192 -10.43 -11.45 7.50
CA ASP A 192 -9.67 -11.32 8.75
C ASP A 192 -8.60 -12.42 8.86
N SER A 193 -7.98 -12.76 7.73
CA SER A 193 -6.89 -13.71 7.68
C SER A 193 -5.56 -13.00 7.39
N ASN A 194 -4.51 -13.47 8.08
CA ASN A 194 -3.17 -13.01 7.79
C ASN A 194 -2.71 -13.66 6.47
N PRO A 195 -2.29 -12.88 5.45
CA PRO A 195 -1.86 -13.42 4.17
C PRO A 195 -0.47 -14.08 4.23
N PHE A 196 0.26 -13.86 5.31
CA PHE A 196 1.64 -14.26 5.47
C PHE A 196 1.77 -15.74 5.90
N ASP A 197 2.91 -16.40 5.64
CA ASP A 197 3.19 -17.84 5.85
C ASP A 197 2.42 -18.82 4.92
N SER A 198 1.69 -18.30 3.91
CA SER A 198 1.02 -19.14 2.89
C SER A 198 1.79 -19.20 1.57
N ALA A 199 2.94 -18.54 1.47
CA ALA A 199 3.70 -18.31 0.24
C ALA A 199 2.83 -17.65 -0.85
N GLY A 200 1.96 -16.70 -0.43
CA GLY A 200 1.04 -15.99 -1.31
C GLY A 200 -0.15 -16.78 -1.84
N TYR A 201 -0.28 -18.08 -1.49
CA TYR A 201 -1.43 -18.91 -1.88
C TYR A 201 -2.53 -18.84 -0.80
N SER A 202 -3.49 -19.73 -0.91
CA SER A 202 -4.61 -19.83 0.03
C SER A 202 -4.15 -20.07 1.48
N PRO A 203 -4.52 -19.21 2.45
CA PRO A 203 -4.21 -19.39 3.87
C PRO A 203 -5.21 -20.35 4.51
N ILE A 204 -4.88 -21.64 4.49
CA ILE A 204 -5.69 -22.74 5.04
C ILE A 204 -4.88 -23.52 6.10
N ASP A 205 -4.17 -22.82 6.99
CA ASP A 205 -3.29 -23.43 7.97
C ASP A 205 -4.08 -23.98 9.18
N GLU A 206 -4.27 -25.28 9.20
CA GLU A 206 -5.02 -26.00 10.23
C GLU A 206 -4.14 -26.50 11.40
N ARG A 207 -2.87 -26.09 11.50
CA ARG A 207 -2.04 -26.49 12.64
C ARG A 207 -2.65 -25.98 13.96
N THR A 208 -2.74 -26.84 14.96
CA THR A 208 -3.41 -26.53 16.23
C THR A 208 -2.67 -25.51 17.09
N ASN A 209 -1.37 -25.36 16.89
CA ASN A 209 -0.52 -24.38 17.54
C ASN A 209 -0.34 -23.10 16.72
N ARG A 210 -1.02 -22.99 15.59
CA ARG A 210 -1.02 -21.80 14.72
C ARG A 210 -2.15 -20.87 15.11
N ASN A 211 -1.88 -19.55 15.10
CA ASN A 211 -2.92 -18.55 15.33
C ASN A 211 -4.06 -18.76 14.31
N PRO A 212 -5.33 -18.78 14.77
CA PRO A 212 -6.48 -18.99 13.90
C PRO A 212 -6.58 -18.00 12.73
N GLY A 213 -5.97 -16.82 12.83
CA GLY A 213 -5.92 -15.82 11.76
C GLY A 213 -5.21 -16.28 10.49
N TYR A 214 -4.46 -17.37 10.53
CA TYR A 214 -3.82 -17.97 9.33
C TYR A 214 -4.70 -19.02 8.64
N ASP A 215 -5.99 -19.11 9.00
CA ASP A 215 -6.94 -20.07 8.41
C ASP A 215 -8.22 -19.36 7.96
N ALA A 216 -8.29 -18.93 6.71
CA ALA A 216 -9.46 -18.28 6.11
C ALA A 216 -10.69 -19.21 6.02
N GLN A 217 -10.52 -20.51 6.25
CA GLN A 217 -11.65 -21.47 6.31
C GLN A 217 -12.54 -21.21 7.54
N ARG A 218 -11.96 -20.62 8.63
CA ARG A 218 -12.72 -20.22 9.82
C ARG A 218 -13.66 -19.04 9.60
N SER A 219 -13.44 -18.26 8.53
CA SER A 219 -14.08 -16.98 8.25
C SER A 219 -14.78 -16.98 6.88
N ALA A 220 -14.06 -16.68 5.77
CA ALA A 220 -14.67 -16.53 4.44
C ALA A 220 -15.48 -17.76 3.99
N ALA A 221 -14.96 -18.96 4.23
CA ALA A 221 -15.62 -20.23 3.91
C ALA A 221 -16.55 -20.76 5.01
N ASN A 222 -16.74 -20.02 6.11
CA ASN A 222 -17.59 -20.44 7.21
C ASN A 222 -18.96 -19.78 7.09
N THR A 223 -20.00 -20.58 6.87
CA THR A 223 -21.39 -20.09 6.72
C THR A 223 -21.99 -19.56 8.03
N ASN A 224 -21.35 -19.79 9.17
CA ASN A 224 -21.75 -19.31 10.49
C ASN A 224 -20.86 -18.16 10.99
N ASP A 225 -20.10 -17.51 10.11
CA ASP A 225 -19.22 -16.38 10.40
C ASP A 225 -19.56 -15.19 9.48
N LEU A 226 -19.36 -13.96 9.95
CA LEU A 226 -19.71 -12.75 9.22
C LEU A 226 -18.53 -12.14 8.44
N ARG A 227 -17.32 -12.72 8.53
CA ARG A 227 -16.13 -12.25 7.84
C ARG A 227 -16.00 -12.86 6.44
N GLY A 228 -15.40 -12.12 5.49
CA GLY A 228 -15.29 -12.53 4.09
C GLY A 228 -16.65 -12.59 3.39
N LYS A 229 -17.47 -11.57 3.60
CA LYS A 229 -18.89 -11.53 3.21
C LYS A 229 -19.31 -10.18 2.63
N VAL A 230 -20.42 -10.22 1.89
CA VAL A 230 -21.34 -9.10 1.76
C VAL A 230 -22.56 -9.43 2.62
N LEU A 231 -22.77 -8.64 3.65
CA LEU A 231 -23.93 -8.76 4.56
C LEU A 231 -25.05 -7.87 4.08
N ARG A 232 -26.31 -8.31 4.23
CA ARG A 232 -27.49 -7.49 3.92
C ARG A 232 -28.49 -7.54 5.06
N ILE A 233 -28.76 -6.38 5.66
CA ILE A 233 -29.67 -6.20 6.77
C ILE A 233 -30.60 -5.00 6.54
N LYS A 234 -31.72 -4.93 7.25
CA LYS A 234 -32.59 -3.76 7.32
C LYS A 234 -32.54 -3.20 8.74
N VAL A 235 -31.96 -2.01 8.90
CA VAL A 235 -31.90 -1.37 10.23
C VAL A 235 -33.24 -0.74 10.56
N ASN A 236 -33.77 -1.06 11.74
CA ASN A 236 -35.05 -0.56 12.24
C ASN A 236 -34.88 0.80 12.94
N ALA A 237 -35.94 1.54 13.11
CA ALA A 237 -35.92 2.86 13.77
C ALA A 237 -35.37 2.80 15.21
N ASN A 238 -35.63 1.69 15.92
CA ASN A 238 -35.12 1.48 17.29
C ASN A 238 -33.65 1.04 17.36
N GLY A 239 -32.95 0.91 16.19
CA GLY A 239 -31.54 0.51 16.11
C GLY A 239 -31.29 -0.99 16.07
N THR A 240 -32.30 -1.83 16.25
CA THR A 240 -32.20 -3.27 15.91
C THR A 240 -32.20 -3.44 14.40
N TYR A 241 -31.89 -4.63 13.91
CA TYR A 241 -32.07 -4.95 12.49
C TYR A 241 -32.96 -6.17 12.28
N SER A 242 -33.49 -6.27 11.08
CA SER A 242 -34.13 -7.47 10.55
C SER A 242 -33.36 -7.96 9.32
N VAL A 243 -33.50 -9.23 9.01
CA VAL A 243 -32.88 -9.84 7.84
C VAL A 243 -33.90 -9.84 6.71
N PRO A 244 -33.63 -9.15 5.57
CA PRO A 244 -34.50 -9.16 4.42
C PRO A 244 -34.63 -10.56 3.82
N ALA A 245 -35.80 -10.89 3.28
CA ALA A 245 -35.97 -12.12 2.54
C ALA A 245 -35.03 -12.19 1.32
N GLY A 246 -34.56 -13.39 0.97
CA GLY A 246 -33.72 -13.59 -0.19
C GLY A 246 -32.22 -13.38 0.08
N ASN A 247 -31.75 -13.43 1.32
CA ASN A 247 -30.34 -13.64 1.62
C ASN A 247 -29.94 -15.10 1.34
N LEU A 248 -28.63 -15.42 1.39
CA LEU A 248 -28.12 -16.75 1.03
C LEU A 248 -28.69 -17.85 1.91
N PHE A 249 -28.93 -17.55 3.19
CA PHE A 249 -29.49 -18.49 4.14
C PHE A 249 -30.75 -17.91 4.80
N ALA A 250 -31.80 -18.73 4.87
CA ALA A 250 -33.01 -18.33 5.57
C ALA A 250 -32.79 -18.25 7.09
N PRO A 251 -33.48 -17.34 7.80
CA PRO A 251 -33.44 -17.30 9.26
C PRO A 251 -33.78 -18.67 9.88
N GLY A 252 -32.96 -19.11 10.86
CA GLY A 252 -33.13 -20.40 11.53
C GLY A 252 -32.51 -21.61 10.81
N THR A 253 -31.84 -21.42 9.68
CA THR A 253 -31.03 -22.49 9.06
C THR A 253 -29.83 -22.78 9.95
N ALA A 254 -29.70 -24.05 10.36
CA ALA A 254 -28.64 -24.46 11.28
C ALA A 254 -27.24 -24.22 10.69
N ASN A 255 -26.29 -23.81 11.53
CA ASN A 255 -24.90 -23.56 11.18
C ASN A 255 -24.73 -22.48 10.08
N THR A 256 -25.62 -21.48 10.05
CA THR A 256 -25.53 -20.37 9.10
C THR A 256 -25.90 -19.04 9.74
N ARG A 257 -25.42 -17.95 9.16
CA ARG A 257 -25.79 -16.58 9.51
C ARG A 257 -26.75 -16.04 8.45
N PRO A 258 -27.97 -15.68 8.82
CA PRO A 258 -28.98 -15.20 7.87
C PRO A 258 -28.65 -13.80 7.30
N GLU A 259 -27.75 -13.04 7.90
CA GLU A 259 -27.28 -11.74 7.42
C GLU A 259 -26.48 -11.85 6.12
N ILE A 260 -25.95 -13.04 5.81
CA ILE A 260 -25.09 -13.27 4.64
C ILE A 260 -25.89 -13.14 3.35
N TYR A 261 -25.58 -12.15 2.54
CA TYR A 261 -26.06 -12.02 1.17
C TYR A 261 -25.15 -12.76 0.19
N ALA A 262 -23.82 -12.55 0.30
CA ALA A 262 -22.83 -13.31 -0.45
C ALA A 262 -21.62 -13.63 0.45
N MET A 263 -20.90 -14.72 0.13
CA MET A 263 -19.78 -15.24 0.89
C MET A 263 -18.62 -15.62 -0.03
N GLY A 264 -17.47 -15.94 0.58
CA GLY A 264 -16.31 -16.43 -0.16
C GLY A 264 -15.49 -15.28 -0.79
N PHE A 265 -15.20 -14.22 -0.02
CA PHE A 265 -14.34 -13.10 -0.40
C PHE A 265 -13.12 -13.04 0.53
N ARG A 266 -12.00 -12.52 -0.01
CA ARG A 266 -10.77 -12.28 0.76
C ARG A 266 -10.83 -10.90 1.42
N ASN A 267 -10.77 -9.84 0.63
CA ASN A 267 -10.89 -8.47 1.12
C ASN A 267 -11.75 -7.64 0.15
N PRO A 268 -13.08 -7.76 0.24
CA PRO A 268 -14.02 -6.99 -0.59
C PRO A 268 -14.03 -5.54 -0.10
N PHE A 269 -12.97 -4.79 -0.48
CA PHE A 269 -12.63 -3.55 0.17
C PHE A 269 -13.59 -2.42 -0.19
N ARG A 270 -13.98 -2.31 -1.48
CA ARG A 270 -14.96 -1.32 -1.94
C ARG A 270 -16.04 -1.96 -2.79
N MET A 271 -17.27 -1.53 -2.56
CA MET A 271 -18.44 -1.99 -3.29
C MET A 271 -19.46 -0.88 -3.51
N SER A 272 -20.36 -1.09 -4.44
CA SER A 272 -21.56 -0.26 -4.59
C SER A 272 -22.79 -1.11 -4.93
N VAL A 273 -23.94 -0.61 -4.56
CA VAL A 273 -25.25 -1.18 -4.93
C VAL A 273 -25.90 -0.33 -6.01
N ASP A 274 -26.04 -0.87 -7.20
CA ASP A 274 -26.83 -0.21 -8.24
C ASP A 274 -28.31 -0.17 -7.83
N LYS A 275 -28.78 1.00 -7.41
CA LYS A 275 -30.13 1.18 -6.87
C LYS A 275 -31.24 0.90 -7.87
N ALA A 276 -30.94 0.94 -9.17
CA ALA A 276 -31.90 0.64 -10.22
C ALA A 276 -32.15 -0.86 -10.38
N THR A 277 -31.12 -1.69 -10.14
CA THR A 277 -31.19 -3.14 -10.38
C THR A 277 -31.06 -4.00 -9.12
N GLY A 278 -30.55 -3.44 -8.02
CA GLY A 278 -30.20 -4.14 -6.80
C GLY A 278 -28.93 -5.01 -6.93
N VAL A 279 -28.18 -4.86 -8.02
CA VAL A 279 -26.91 -5.58 -8.24
C VAL A 279 -25.80 -4.93 -7.44
N VAL A 280 -24.98 -5.74 -6.75
CA VAL A 280 -23.79 -5.27 -6.06
C VAL A 280 -22.58 -5.43 -6.99
N TYR A 281 -21.80 -4.37 -7.12
CA TYR A 281 -20.50 -4.38 -7.80
C TYR A 281 -19.41 -4.23 -6.74
N LEU A 282 -18.38 -5.05 -6.82
CA LEU A 282 -17.42 -5.22 -5.75
C LEU A 282 -16.03 -5.51 -6.32
N GLY A 283 -15.00 -4.87 -5.75
CA GLY A 283 -13.61 -5.22 -5.96
C GLY A 283 -13.14 -6.12 -4.81
N ASP A 284 -12.60 -7.30 -5.11
CA ASP A 284 -12.06 -8.25 -4.14
C ASP A 284 -10.57 -8.49 -4.39
N TYR A 285 -9.77 -8.18 -3.37
CA TYR A 285 -8.33 -8.45 -3.40
C TYR A 285 -8.06 -9.94 -3.41
N GLY A 286 -7.15 -10.36 -4.24
CA GLY A 286 -6.69 -11.75 -4.32
C GLY A 286 -5.43 -12.02 -3.51
N PRO A 287 -4.92 -13.25 -3.56
CA PRO A 287 -3.66 -13.65 -2.94
C PRO A 287 -2.45 -13.17 -3.77
N ASP A 288 -1.26 -13.17 -3.14
CA ASP A 288 -0.07 -12.49 -3.64
C ASP A 288 0.96 -13.43 -4.30
N ALA A 289 0.59 -14.70 -4.60
CA ALA A 289 1.52 -15.65 -5.22
C ALA A 289 1.95 -15.20 -6.62
N GLY A 290 3.23 -14.91 -6.83
CA GLY A 290 3.76 -14.42 -8.11
C GLY A 290 3.73 -15.46 -9.24
N ALA A 291 3.65 -16.76 -8.92
CA ALA A 291 3.65 -17.84 -9.90
C ALA A 291 2.63 -18.93 -9.58
N THR A 292 2.15 -19.64 -10.62
CA THR A 292 1.32 -20.83 -10.42
C THR A 292 2.17 -22.01 -9.94
N ASP A 293 1.79 -22.63 -8.81
CA ASP A 293 2.35 -23.89 -8.31
C ASP A 293 1.32 -25.02 -8.46
N PRO A 294 1.62 -26.09 -9.22
CA PRO A 294 0.70 -27.22 -9.41
C PRO A 294 0.33 -27.93 -8.09
N ASN A 295 1.13 -27.72 -7.03
CA ASN A 295 0.90 -28.31 -5.71
C ASN A 295 0.08 -27.42 -4.79
N ARG A 296 0.03 -26.11 -5.04
CA ARG A 296 -0.65 -25.11 -4.21
C ARG A 296 -1.87 -24.52 -4.90
N GLY A 297 -1.68 -24.01 -6.12
CA GLY A 297 -2.75 -23.35 -6.86
C GLY A 297 -2.24 -22.32 -7.86
N PRO A 298 -3.13 -21.46 -8.37
CA PRO A 298 -2.79 -20.40 -9.33
C PRO A 298 -1.91 -19.32 -8.68
N SER A 299 -1.22 -18.54 -9.51
CA SER A 299 -0.67 -17.24 -9.14
C SER A 299 -1.77 -16.30 -8.62
N GLY A 300 -1.36 -15.23 -7.97
CA GLY A 300 -2.25 -14.16 -7.52
C GLY A 300 -3.10 -13.64 -8.67
N GLN A 301 -4.34 -13.33 -8.34
CA GLN A 301 -5.29 -12.66 -9.21
C GLN A 301 -6.42 -12.06 -8.38
N VAL A 302 -6.95 -10.97 -8.87
CA VAL A 302 -8.00 -10.19 -8.20
C VAL A 302 -9.25 -10.11 -9.07
N GLU A 303 -10.34 -9.65 -8.46
CA GLU A 303 -11.64 -9.78 -9.09
C GLU A 303 -12.49 -8.51 -8.97
N PHE A 304 -13.17 -8.16 -10.07
CA PHE A 304 -14.42 -7.43 -9.95
C PHE A 304 -15.58 -8.42 -10.01
N ASN A 305 -16.41 -8.39 -8.99
CA ASN A 305 -17.56 -9.27 -8.87
C ASN A 305 -18.87 -8.51 -9.09
N ARG A 306 -19.77 -9.09 -9.89
CA ARG A 306 -21.12 -8.60 -10.15
C ARG A 306 -22.14 -9.54 -9.52
N ILE A 307 -22.65 -9.15 -8.34
CA ILE A 307 -23.51 -9.99 -7.50
C ILE A 307 -24.96 -9.71 -7.82
N THR A 308 -25.55 -10.52 -8.69
CA THR A 308 -26.96 -10.38 -9.11
C THR A 308 -27.95 -11.11 -8.22
N SER A 309 -27.46 -12.03 -7.41
CA SER A 309 -28.24 -12.82 -6.46
C SER A 309 -27.31 -13.44 -5.41
N PRO A 310 -27.82 -13.85 -4.24
CA PRO A 310 -27.02 -14.47 -3.19
C PRO A 310 -26.19 -15.66 -3.67
N GLY A 311 -24.96 -15.79 -3.21
CA GLY A 311 -24.08 -16.88 -3.64
C GLY A 311 -22.76 -16.96 -2.89
N ASN A 312 -21.97 -17.99 -3.23
CA ASN A 312 -20.60 -18.18 -2.80
C ASN A 312 -19.65 -17.79 -3.95
N TYR A 313 -18.61 -16.98 -3.69
CA TYR A 313 -17.63 -16.53 -4.68
C TYR A 313 -16.30 -17.26 -4.58
N GLY A 314 -16.17 -18.18 -3.63
CA GLY A 314 -15.20 -19.26 -3.68
C GLY A 314 -14.02 -19.20 -2.74
N TRP A 315 -13.56 -18.00 -2.35
CA TRP A 315 -12.42 -17.86 -1.45
C TRP A 315 -12.61 -18.61 -0.11
N PRO A 316 -11.63 -19.35 0.44
CA PRO A 316 -10.22 -19.47 0.02
C PRO A 316 -9.92 -20.65 -0.92
N TYR A 317 -10.90 -21.29 -1.53
CA TYR A 317 -10.76 -22.52 -2.31
C TYR A 317 -10.68 -22.30 -3.82
N CYS A 318 -11.36 -21.29 -4.31
CA CYS A 318 -11.58 -21.00 -5.70
C CYS A 318 -11.33 -19.51 -5.95
N THR A 319 -10.88 -19.16 -7.15
CA THR A 319 -10.65 -17.78 -7.57
C THR A 319 -10.87 -17.65 -9.09
N GLY A 320 -11.01 -16.43 -9.59
CA GLY A 320 -11.12 -16.14 -11.02
C GLY A 320 -12.35 -16.77 -11.67
N THR A 321 -12.14 -17.49 -12.75
CA THR A 321 -13.24 -18.17 -13.48
C THR A 321 -13.57 -19.55 -12.95
N ASN A 322 -13.00 -19.97 -11.83
CA ASN A 322 -13.20 -21.29 -11.19
C ASN A 322 -12.82 -22.48 -12.08
N THR A 323 -11.97 -22.28 -13.08
CA THR A 323 -11.45 -23.40 -13.88
C THR A 323 -10.50 -24.25 -13.03
N SER A 324 -10.19 -25.45 -13.49
CA SER A 324 -9.24 -26.31 -12.80
C SER A 324 -7.84 -25.67 -12.64
N ALA A 325 -7.46 -24.75 -13.51
CA ALA A 325 -6.22 -23.99 -13.38
C ALA A 325 -6.29 -22.95 -12.26
N GLU A 326 -7.47 -22.39 -12.02
CA GLU A 326 -7.73 -21.31 -11.05
C GLU A 326 -8.34 -21.84 -9.74
N THR A 327 -8.12 -23.09 -9.42
CA THR A 327 -8.61 -23.75 -8.19
C THR A 327 -7.42 -24.15 -7.35
N TYR A 328 -7.48 -23.84 -6.05
CA TYR A 328 -6.45 -24.23 -5.08
C TYR A 328 -6.49 -25.73 -4.76
N ASN A 329 -5.34 -26.23 -4.30
CA ASN A 329 -5.22 -27.59 -3.76
C ASN A 329 -5.39 -27.54 -2.23
N GLU A 330 -5.88 -28.61 -1.64
CA GLU A 330 -5.65 -28.85 -0.22
C GLU A 330 -4.15 -28.87 0.06
N TRP A 331 -3.74 -28.21 1.13
CA TRP A 331 -2.33 -28.13 1.51
C TRP A 331 -2.17 -28.41 3.00
N ASN A 332 -1.33 -29.38 3.32
CA ASN A 332 -1.02 -29.70 4.70
C ASN A 332 0.24 -28.94 5.15
N PHE A 333 0.05 -27.85 5.90
CA PHE A 333 1.14 -27.01 6.41
C PHE A 333 2.08 -27.73 7.41
N ALA A 334 1.62 -28.78 8.07
CA ALA A 334 2.47 -29.54 8.99
C ALA A 334 3.46 -30.45 8.28
N THR A 335 3.11 -30.99 7.13
CA THR A 335 3.92 -31.96 6.37
C THR A 335 4.45 -31.43 5.06
N GLY A 336 3.97 -30.30 4.59
CA GLY A 336 4.30 -29.74 3.28
C GLY A 336 3.82 -30.62 2.12
N THR A 337 2.63 -31.23 2.25
CA THR A 337 2.11 -32.16 1.24
C THR A 337 0.82 -31.67 0.62
N THR A 338 0.71 -31.87 -0.70
CA THR A 338 -0.45 -31.52 -1.53
C THR A 338 -1.54 -32.55 -1.39
N GLY A 339 -2.80 -32.07 -1.27
CA GLY A 339 -4.02 -32.85 -1.42
C GLY A 339 -4.71 -32.60 -2.78
N PRO A 340 -5.96 -33.09 -2.93
CA PRO A 340 -6.73 -32.86 -4.13
C PRO A 340 -7.12 -31.37 -4.30
N LYS A 341 -7.46 -30.97 -5.51
CA LYS A 341 -8.07 -29.65 -5.78
C LYS A 341 -9.49 -29.60 -5.19
N PHE A 342 -9.87 -28.42 -4.73
CA PHE A 342 -11.21 -28.19 -4.24
C PHE A 342 -12.26 -28.27 -5.37
N ASP A 343 -13.46 -28.71 -5.05
CA ASP A 343 -14.58 -28.82 -6.00
C ASP A 343 -15.37 -27.51 -6.07
N CYS A 344 -14.92 -26.57 -6.91
CA CYS A 344 -15.57 -25.26 -7.05
C CYS A 344 -16.98 -25.38 -7.65
N ALA A 345 -17.15 -26.19 -8.67
CA ALA A 345 -18.41 -26.33 -9.39
C ALA A 345 -19.49 -27.10 -8.60
N GLY A 346 -19.09 -28.12 -7.85
CA GLY A 346 -20.01 -28.88 -6.98
C GLY A 346 -20.17 -28.30 -5.58
N GLY A 347 -19.46 -27.22 -5.27
CA GLY A 347 -19.33 -26.59 -3.96
C GLY A 347 -18.14 -27.15 -3.17
N PRO A 348 -17.23 -26.31 -2.68
CA PRO A 348 -16.11 -26.75 -1.87
C PRO A 348 -16.55 -27.43 -0.57
N THR A 349 -15.65 -28.20 0.01
CA THR A 349 -15.85 -28.83 1.32
C THR A 349 -14.92 -28.16 2.33
N ASN A 350 -15.50 -27.61 3.41
CA ASN A 350 -14.76 -27.01 4.51
C ASN A 350 -14.65 -28.00 5.66
N ASN A 351 -13.54 -28.70 5.73
CA ASN A 351 -13.23 -29.69 6.76
C ASN A 351 -12.40 -29.13 7.93
N SER A 352 -12.08 -27.83 7.94
CA SER A 352 -11.31 -27.23 9.03
C SER A 352 -12.00 -27.49 10.38
N PHE A 353 -11.24 -27.90 11.38
CA PHE A 353 -11.75 -28.09 12.75
C PHE A 353 -12.22 -26.74 13.37
N ARG A 354 -11.87 -25.61 12.75
CA ARG A 354 -12.32 -24.26 13.14
C ARG A 354 -13.64 -23.89 12.46
N ASN A 355 -14.13 -24.68 11.54
CA ASN A 355 -15.40 -24.45 10.87
C ASN A 355 -16.58 -24.73 11.83
N THR A 356 -17.43 -23.72 12.06
CA THR A 356 -18.69 -23.83 12.82
C THR A 356 -19.91 -23.83 11.91
N GLY A 357 -19.69 -23.70 10.60
CA GLY A 357 -20.72 -23.63 9.57
C GLY A 357 -21.03 -24.98 8.91
N LEU A 358 -21.54 -24.90 7.69
CA LEU A 358 -21.78 -26.07 6.85
C LEU A 358 -20.45 -26.64 6.36
N THR A 359 -20.34 -27.97 6.34
CA THR A 359 -19.19 -28.65 5.75
C THR A 359 -19.21 -28.57 4.22
N LYS A 360 -20.36 -28.83 3.58
CA LYS A 360 -20.54 -28.67 2.14
C LYS A 360 -21.06 -27.28 1.84
N LEU A 361 -20.29 -26.50 1.13
CA LEU A 361 -20.60 -25.12 0.79
C LEU A 361 -21.42 -25.05 -0.50
N PRO A 362 -22.16 -23.95 -0.74
CA PRO A 362 -22.76 -23.68 -2.05
C PRO A 362 -21.69 -23.68 -3.15
N PRO A 363 -22.04 -24.07 -4.40
CA PRO A 363 -21.17 -23.96 -5.56
C PRO A 363 -20.56 -22.55 -5.69
N ALA A 364 -19.29 -22.51 -6.04
CA ALA A 364 -18.58 -21.24 -6.23
C ALA A 364 -19.01 -20.61 -7.56
N ARG A 365 -19.25 -19.29 -7.55
CA ARG A 365 -19.52 -18.48 -8.74
C ARG A 365 -18.22 -17.91 -9.27
N PRO A 366 -18.03 -17.86 -10.60
CA PRO A 366 -16.87 -17.23 -11.18
C PRO A 366 -16.93 -15.70 -11.02
N ALA A 367 -15.76 -15.08 -11.00
CA ALA A 367 -15.60 -13.63 -11.12
C ALA A 367 -16.29 -13.10 -12.37
N TRP A 368 -16.78 -11.86 -12.31
CA TRP A 368 -17.29 -11.15 -13.49
C TRP A 368 -16.13 -10.67 -14.37
N ILE A 369 -15.10 -10.07 -13.77
CA ILE A 369 -13.83 -9.75 -14.42
C ILE A 369 -12.72 -10.17 -13.46
N ARG A 370 -11.80 -10.99 -13.92
CA ARG A 370 -10.57 -11.29 -13.21
C ARG A 370 -9.39 -10.62 -13.89
N TYR A 371 -8.37 -10.26 -13.15
CA TYR A 371 -7.10 -9.81 -13.72
C TYR A 371 -5.95 -10.13 -12.75
N ALA A 372 -4.74 -10.14 -13.28
CA ALA A 372 -3.51 -10.40 -12.55
C ALA A 372 -2.50 -9.27 -12.79
N GLY A 373 -1.30 -9.37 -12.25
CA GLY A 373 -0.22 -8.40 -12.41
C GLY A 373 0.22 -8.22 -13.88
N ASP A 374 -0.02 -9.22 -14.72
CA ASP A 374 0.30 -9.16 -16.15
C ASP A 374 -0.63 -8.19 -16.93
N ALA A 375 -0.17 -7.74 -18.08
CA ALA A 375 -0.94 -6.87 -18.98
C ALA A 375 -1.96 -7.63 -19.87
N GLY A 376 -2.27 -8.90 -19.55
CA GLY A 376 -2.92 -9.82 -20.48
C GLY A 376 -4.42 -9.71 -20.61
N SER A 377 -5.19 -9.59 -19.50
CA SER A 377 -6.64 -9.76 -19.55
C SER A 377 -7.37 -9.08 -18.39
N PRO A 378 -8.16 -8.03 -18.63
CA PRO A 378 -8.31 -7.31 -19.90
C PRO A 378 -7.10 -6.44 -20.24
N PRO A 379 -6.69 -6.32 -21.51
CA PRO A 379 -5.51 -5.53 -21.89
C PRO A 379 -5.67 -4.04 -21.56
N GLU A 380 -6.90 -3.54 -21.46
CA GLU A 380 -7.19 -2.16 -21.06
C GLU A 380 -6.78 -1.86 -19.61
N PHE A 381 -6.62 -2.89 -18.76
CA PHE A 381 -6.18 -2.70 -17.38
C PHE A 381 -4.67 -2.46 -17.26
N GLY A 382 -3.89 -2.89 -18.26
CA GLY A 382 -2.43 -2.85 -18.20
C GLY A 382 -1.87 -3.85 -17.20
N GLY A 383 -0.58 -3.78 -16.91
CA GLY A 383 0.10 -4.56 -15.88
C GLY A 383 0.36 -3.77 -14.60
N GLY A 384 0.81 -4.43 -13.54
CA GLY A 384 1.20 -3.85 -12.25
C GLY A 384 0.34 -4.33 -11.09
N SER A 385 0.09 -3.46 -10.13
CA SER A 385 -0.65 -3.72 -8.89
C SER A 385 -2.00 -4.43 -9.09
N GLU A 386 -2.43 -5.15 -8.07
CA GLU A 386 -3.66 -5.95 -8.02
C GLU A 386 -4.55 -5.48 -6.86
N SER A 387 -5.08 -4.24 -6.95
CA SER A 387 -5.80 -3.56 -5.87
C SER A 387 -7.16 -3.00 -6.34
N PRO A 388 -8.15 -3.87 -6.67
CA PRO A 388 -9.42 -3.46 -7.25
C PRO A 388 -10.30 -2.68 -6.28
N MET A 389 -10.83 -1.54 -6.73
CA MET A 389 -11.82 -0.73 -6.03
C MET A 389 -13.15 -0.78 -6.76
N GLY A 390 -14.15 -1.43 -6.15
CA GLY A 390 -15.50 -1.50 -6.69
C GLY A 390 -16.22 -0.17 -6.55
N GLY A 391 -16.35 0.57 -7.63
CA GLY A 391 -17.05 1.85 -7.64
C GLY A 391 -18.50 1.76 -8.08
N PRO A 392 -19.18 2.90 -8.32
CA PRO A 392 -20.60 2.97 -8.61
C PRO A 392 -20.94 2.67 -10.07
N VAL A 393 -22.19 2.29 -10.31
CA VAL A 393 -22.77 2.31 -11.65
C VAL A 393 -23.46 3.65 -11.89
N TYR A 394 -23.07 4.34 -12.96
CA TYR A 394 -23.76 5.56 -13.33
C TYR A 394 -25.14 5.29 -13.90
N ARG A 395 -26.13 6.06 -13.45
CA ARG A 395 -27.51 6.02 -13.97
C ARG A 395 -27.91 7.41 -14.41
N TYR A 396 -28.13 7.56 -15.71
CA TYR A 396 -28.49 8.85 -16.28
C TYR A 396 -29.96 9.19 -15.96
N ASP A 397 -30.18 10.29 -15.26
CA ASP A 397 -31.50 10.85 -15.00
C ASP A 397 -31.79 12.02 -15.98
N ALA A 398 -32.67 11.78 -16.94
CA ALA A 398 -33.10 12.82 -17.88
C ALA A 398 -33.85 13.97 -17.19
N GLY A 399 -34.48 13.70 -16.05
CA GLY A 399 -35.22 14.70 -15.27
C GLY A 399 -34.35 15.58 -14.38
N LEU A 400 -33.11 15.16 -14.12
CA LEU A 400 -32.18 15.93 -13.29
C LEU A 400 -31.69 17.16 -14.04
N ALA A 401 -32.07 18.34 -13.56
CA ALA A 401 -31.58 19.63 -14.10
C ALA A 401 -30.26 20.00 -13.44
N SER A 402 -29.19 19.35 -13.86
CA SER A 402 -27.81 19.60 -13.38
C SER A 402 -26.91 19.95 -14.57
N PRO A 403 -26.09 21.01 -14.47
CA PRO A 403 -25.13 21.38 -15.52
C PRO A 403 -23.88 20.48 -15.51
N THR A 404 -23.68 19.70 -14.46
CA THR A 404 -22.45 18.91 -14.23
C THR A 404 -22.69 17.41 -14.27
N LYS A 405 -23.94 16.95 -14.45
CA LYS A 405 -24.25 15.51 -14.52
C LYS A 405 -23.58 14.85 -15.73
N PHE A 406 -23.11 13.65 -15.53
CA PHE A 406 -22.51 12.87 -16.59
C PHE A 406 -23.48 12.61 -17.77
N PRO A 407 -22.96 12.43 -18.99
CA PRO A 407 -23.77 12.31 -20.18
C PRO A 407 -24.49 10.96 -20.25
N GLN A 408 -25.59 10.90 -21.01
CA GLN A 408 -26.33 9.67 -21.26
C GLN A 408 -25.47 8.55 -21.87
N LEU A 409 -24.41 8.90 -22.57
CA LEU A 409 -23.43 7.97 -23.12
C LEU A 409 -22.86 7.01 -22.05
N LEU A 410 -22.73 7.46 -20.81
CA LEU A 410 -22.20 6.68 -19.69
C LEU A 410 -23.28 5.98 -18.86
N ASP A 411 -24.56 6.06 -19.26
CA ASP A 411 -25.62 5.32 -18.56
C ASP A 411 -25.33 3.81 -18.54
N GLY A 412 -25.47 3.18 -17.39
CA GLY A 412 -25.19 1.76 -17.20
C GLY A 412 -23.71 1.37 -17.18
N HIS A 413 -22.80 2.33 -17.12
CA HIS A 413 -21.38 2.02 -16.94
C HIS A 413 -21.02 1.84 -15.47
N PHE A 414 -20.32 0.75 -15.18
CA PHE A 414 -19.65 0.52 -13.90
C PHE A 414 -18.30 1.23 -13.89
N PHE A 415 -18.04 2.03 -12.88
CA PHE A 415 -16.78 2.74 -12.71
C PHE A 415 -15.83 1.90 -11.86
N ALA A 416 -14.99 1.12 -12.51
CA ALA A 416 -13.95 0.34 -11.86
C ALA A 416 -12.78 1.26 -11.47
N GLY A 417 -12.30 1.15 -10.24
CA GLY A 417 -11.09 1.78 -9.76
C GLY A 417 -9.98 0.75 -9.55
N GLU A 418 -8.74 1.21 -9.62
CA GLU A 418 -7.58 0.44 -9.22
C GLU A 418 -6.61 1.33 -8.46
N LEU A 419 -6.32 0.96 -7.21
CA LEU A 419 -5.57 1.80 -6.31
C LEU A 419 -4.11 1.93 -6.77
N GLY A 420 -3.42 0.84 -6.97
CA GLY A 420 -2.00 0.87 -7.25
C GLY A 420 -1.64 1.19 -8.70
N ARG A 421 -2.48 0.85 -9.67
CA ARG A 421 -2.32 1.28 -11.07
C ARG A 421 -2.81 2.70 -11.30
N GLY A 422 -3.49 3.30 -10.31
CA GLY A 422 -3.92 4.70 -10.35
C GLY A 422 -4.85 5.04 -11.51
N TRP A 423 -5.83 4.18 -11.81
CA TRP A 423 -6.78 4.46 -12.88
C TRP A 423 -8.25 4.28 -12.45
N ILE A 424 -9.13 4.97 -13.18
CA ILE A 424 -10.57 4.75 -13.18
C ILE A 424 -10.97 4.34 -14.60
N LYS A 425 -11.77 3.26 -14.72
CA LYS A 425 -12.24 2.76 -16.01
C LYS A 425 -13.75 2.54 -15.99
N PRO A 426 -14.51 3.36 -16.75
CA PRO A 426 -15.91 3.07 -17.02
C PRO A 426 -16.04 1.81 -17.90
N ILE A 427 -16.77 0.82 -17.42
CA ILE A 427 -17.02 -0.45 -18.07
C ILE A 427 -18.51 -0.53 -18.42
N HIS A 428 -18.83 -0.63 -19.71
CA HIS A 428 -20.20 -0.79 -20.15
C HIS A 428 -20.74 -2.15 -19.72
N VAL A 429 -21.85 -2.18 -19.01
CA VAL A 429 -22.55 -3.41 -18.61
C VAL A 429 -23.59 -3.76 -19.65
N GLY A 430 -23.38 -4.86 -20.37
CA GLY A 430 -24.34 -5.35 -21.36
C GLY A 430 -25.71 -5.66 -20.75
N ALA A 431 -26.76 -5.64 -21.55
CA ALA A 431 -28.11 -5.93 -21.08
C ALA A 431 -28.26 -7.34 -20.48
N ASP A 432 -27.43 -8.27 -20.88
CA ASP A 432 -27.28 -9.61 -20.32
C ASP A 432 -26.31 -9.68 -19.14
N GLY A 433 -25.68 -8.56 -18.79
CA GLY A 433 -24.69 -8.44 -17.74
C GLY A 433 -23.26 -8.79 -18.19
N SER A 434 -23.02 -8.98 -19.47
CA SER A 434 -21.69 -9.19 -20.03
C SER A 434 -20.81 -7.93 -19.88
N VAL A 435 -19.49 -8.15 -19.86
CA VAL A 435 -18.51 -7.07 -19.93
C VAL A 435 -18.51 -6.50 -21.35
N GLY A 436 -18.85 -5.22 -21.48
CA GLY A 436 -18.80 -4.49 -22.72
C GLY A 436 -17.49 -3.72 -22.90
N ALA A 437 -17.54 -2.58 -23.57
CA ALA A 437 -16.39 -1.74 -23.77
C ALA A 437 -15.82 -1.21 -22.44
N ILE A 438 -14.50 -1.23 -22.32
CA ILE A 438 -13.74 -0.67 -21.21
C ILE A 438 -13.07 0.61 -21.72
N SER A 439 -13.38 1.75 -21.10
CA SER A 439 -12.88 3.07 -21.53
C SER A 439 -11.92 3.63 -20.48
N SER A 440 -11.01 4.52 -20.89
CA SER A 440 -10.19 5.30 -19.97
C SER A 440 -10.96 6.53 -19.49
N PHE A 441 -10.88 6.83 -18.18
CA PHE A 441 -11.46 8.03 -17.59
C PHE A 441 -10.37 9.09 -17.33
N PRO A 442 -10.63 10.40 -17.45
CA PRO A 442 -9.62 11.46 -17.31
C PRO A 442 -9.24 11.72 -15.84
N TRP A 443 -8.80 10.68 -15.16
CA TRP A 443 -8.32 10.72 -13.77
C TRP A 443 -6.87 11.23 -13.70
N VAL A 444 -6.63 12.23 -12.82
CA VAL A 444 -5.29 12.81 -12.57
C VAL A 444 -5.03 12.87 -11.06
N GLY A 445 -5.18 11.73 -10.40
CA GLY A 445 -4.82 11.54 -9.00
C GLY A 445 -3.67 10.54 -8.85
N LYS A 446 -3.54 9.98 -7.66
CA LYS A 446 -2.52 8.97 -7.31
C LYS A 446 -3.15 7.60 -7.18
N GLN A 447 -3.91 7.38 -6.12
CA GLN A 447 -4.44 6.07 -5.73
C GLN A 447 -5.93 6.19 -5.44
N VAL A 448 -6.75 5.59 -6.30
CA VAL A 448 -8.21 5.60 -6.15
C VAL A 448 -8.60 4.77 -4.95
N MET A 449 -9.10 5.41 -3.88
CA MET A 449 -9.49 4.74 -2.64
C MET A 449 -10.98 4.43 -2.58
N ASP A 450 -11.83 5.38 -3.03
CA ASP A 450 -13.28 5.23 -3.01
C ASP A 450 -13.96 6.16 -4.01
N MET A 451 -15.18 5.82 -4.46
CA MET A 451 -15.92 6.57 -5.47
C MET A 451 -17.42 6.53 -5.21
N ALA A 452 -18.09 7.68 -5.39
CA ALA A 452 -19.54 7.77 -5.30
C ALA A 452 -20.11 8.84 -6.24
N PHE A 453 -21.29 8.62 -6.85
CA PHE A 453 -22.02 9.68 -7.54
C PHE A 453 -22.80 10.53 -6.55
N GLY A 454 -22.74 11.85 -6.74
CA GLY A 454 -23.55 12.80 -6.01
C GLY A 454 -24.96 12.97 -6.60
N PRO A 455 -25.88 13.59 -5.84
CA PRO A 455 -27.26 13.83 -6.30
C PRO A 455 -27.35 14.74 -7.54
N GLU A 456 -26.31 15.53 -7.83
CA GLU A 456 -26.19 16.33 -9.03
C GLU A 456 -25.66 15.57 -10.24
N GLY A 457 -25.26 14.30 -10.09
CA GLY A 457 -24.73 13.43 -11.13
C GLY A 457 -23.26 13.62 -11.47
N SER A 458 -22.50 14.31 -10.61
CA SER A 458 -21.03 14.37 -10.63
C SER A 458 -20.44 13.16 -9.89
N LEU A 459 -19.23 12.71 -10.28
CA LEU A 459 -18.51 11.65 -9.60
C LEU A 459 -17.56 12.24 -8.56
N TYR A 460 -17.64 11.75 -7.32
CA TYR A 460 -16.68 12.04 -6.26
C TYR A 460 -15.67 10.90 -6.13
N VAL A 461 -14.40 11.26 -5.96
CA VAL A 461 -13.30 10.31 -5.86
C VAL A 461 -12.42 10.68 -4.68
N LEU A 462 -12.18 9.72 -3.80
CA LEU A 462 -11.22 9.82 -2.72
C LEU A 462 -9.88 9.26 -3.20
N ASP A 463 -8.83 10.07 -3.07
CA ASP A 463 -7.45 9.73 -3.43
C ASP A 463 -6.65 9.47 -2.16
N TYR A 464 -6.07 8.27 -2.05
CA TYR A 464 -5.25 7.92 -0.90
C TYR A 464 -3.96 8.74 -0.84
N GLY A 465 -3.43 9.16 -1.99
CA GLY A 465 -2.14 9.83 -2.09
C GLY A 465 -1.01 8.86 -2.38
N THR A 466 0.13 9.04 -1.75
CA THR A 466 1.35 8.25 -1.95
C THR A 466 2.00 7.79 -0.63
N GLY A 467 1.32 7.98 0.50
CA GLY A 467 1.77 7.52 1.81
C GLY A 467 1.54 6.01 2.02
N TYR A 468 2.28 5.44 2.97
CA TYR A 468 2.09 4.06 3.41
C TYR A 468 1.53 4.06 4.84
N PHE A 469 0.31 3.59 5.05
CA PHE A 469 -0.42 3.64 6.33
C PHE A 469 -0.46 5.04 6.93
N ASN A 470 -0.46 6.04 6.06
CA ASN A 470 -0.44 7.44 6.45
C ASN A 470 -0.92 8.30 5.29
N GLY A 471 -1.73 9.30 5.58
CA GLY A 471 -2.05 10.33 4.59
C GLY A 471 -0.84 11.20 4.28
N ASP A 472 -0.81 11.78 3.10
CA ASP A 472 0.25 12.68 2.66
C ASP A 472 -0.29 13.94 1.97
N ALA A 473 0.62 14.75 1.42
CA ALA A 473 0.25 15.97 0.69
C ALA A 473 -0.52 15.70 -0.61
N ASN A 474 -0.55 14.45 -1.10
CA ASN A 474 -1.27 14.04 -2.29
C ASN A 474 -2.65 13.46 -1.96
N SER A 475 -2.91 13.05 -0.71
CA SER A 475 -4.24 12.60 -0.28
C SER A 475 -5.27 13.68 -0.56
N ALA A 476 -6.37 13.34 -1.24
CA ALA A 476 -7.31 14.35 -1.70
C ALA A 476 -8.74 13.82 -1.87
N LEU A 477 -9.69 14.73 -1.87
CA LEU A 477 -11.07 14.51 -2.31
C LEU A 477 -11.30 15.32 -3.57
N TYR A 478 -11.68 14.65 -4.66
CA TYR A 478 -11.98 15.27 -5.94
C TYR A 478 -13.44 15.10 -6.30
N ARG A 479 -13.94 16.03 -7.16
CA ARG A 479 -15.22 15.93 -7.87
C ARG A 479 -14.98 16.03 -9.36
N PHE A 480 -15.61 15.19 -10.15
CA PHE A 480 -15.63 15.22 -11.59
C PHE A 480 -16.96 15.76 -12.08
N ASP A 481 -16.90 16.84 -12.82
CA ASP A 481 -18.04 17.48 -13.47
C ASP A 481 -17.96 17.25 -14.99
N TYR A 482 -19.09 16.94 -15.63
CA TYR A 482 -19.19 16.89 -17.09
C TYR A 482 -19.70 18.22 -17.61
N LEU A 483 -18.93 18.91 -18.47
CA LEU A 483 -19.18 20.24 -18.93
C LEU A 483 -19.44 20.38 -20.45
N ALA A 484 -19.27 19.30 -21.22
CA ALA A 484 -19.52 19.23 -22.67
C ALA A 484 -18.85 20.39 -23.48
N GLY A 485 -17.61 20.74 -23.16
CA GLY A 485 -16.84 21.79 -23.81
C GLY A 485 -17.26 23.22 -23.40
N SER A 486 -18.06 23.40 -22.35
CA SER A 486 -18.33 24.68 -21.75
C SER A 486 -17.11 25.25 -21.02
N ASN A 487 -17.11 26.55 -20.68
CA ASN A 487 -16.09 27.14 -19.81
C ASN A 487 -15.96 26.34 -18.51
N ARG A 488 -14.71 26.03 -18.12
CA ARG A 488 -14.38 25.23 -16.92
C ARG A 488 -13.96 26.14 -15.78
N ALA A 489 -14.36 25.80 -14.57
CA ALA A 489 -13.90 26.54 -13.40
C ALA A 489 -12.38 26.44 -13.24
N PRO A 490 -11.73 27.51 -12.76
CA PRO A 490 -10.30 27.49 -12.53
C PRO A 490 -9.91 26.48 -11.41
N THR A 491 -8.75 25.89 -11.55
CA THR A 491 -8.12 25.12 -10.47
C THR A 491 -7.42 26.10 -9.55
N ALA A 492 -7.85 26.19 -8.28
CA ALA A 492 -7.15 26.93 -7.25
C ALA A 492 -6.06 26.07 -6.62
N ALA A 493 -4.90 26.69 -6.33
CA ALA A 493 -3.83 26.11 -5.55
C ALA A 493 -3.43 27.09 -4.45
N ALA A 494 -3.46 26.65 -3.20
CA ALA A 494 -3.11 27.45 -2.03
C ALA A 494 -1.94 26.82 -1.28
N SER A 495 -0.98 27.64 -0.90
CA SER A 495 0.10 27.22 -0.01
C SER A 495 0.41 28.30 1.04
N ALA A 496 1.03 27.89 2.14
CA ALA A 496 1.42 28.73 3.25
C ALA A 496 2.90 28.53 3.59
N SER A 497 3.57 29.58 4.05
CA SER A 497 4.97 29.52 4.49
C SER A 497 5.18 28.67 5.75
N THR A 498 4.15 28.53 6.55
CA THR A 498 4.04 27.62 7.71
C THR A 498 2.56 27.30 7.96
N THR A 499 2.27 26.14 8.50
CA THR A 499 0.92 25.69 8.87
C THR A 499 0.70 25.67 10.38
N SER A 500 1.74 25.89 11.17
CA SER A 500 1.65 25.94 12.64
C SER A 500 2.71 26.86 13.25
N GLY A 501 2.48 27.32 14.49
CA GLY A 501 3.42 28.13 15.24
C GLY A 501 2.80 28.94 16.37
N GLN A 502 3.63 29.58 17.18
CA GLN A 502 3.21 30.41 18.32
C GLN A 502 2.61 31.74 17.88
N ALA A 503 1.63 32.24 18.67
CA ALA A 503 1.13 33.60 18.46
C ALA A 503 2.15 34.66 18.95
N PRO A 504 2.33 35.83 18.24
CA PRO A 504 1.72 36.15 16.94
C PRO A 504 2.39 35.41 15.78
N LEU A 505 1.59 34.67 14.99
CA LEU A 505 2.07 33.90 13.84
C LEU A 505 1.84 34.67 12.54
N THR A 506 2.89 35.02 11.85
CA THR A 506 2.81 35.64 10.52
C THR A 506 2.99 34.60 9.44
N VAL A 507 1.99 34.44 8.60
CA VAL A 507 1.95 33.45 7.51
C VAL A 507 1.90 34.20 6.17
N ALA A 508 2.81 33.86 5.27
CA ALA A 508 2.73 34.26 3.86
C ALA A 508 2.01 33.19 3.06
N PHE A 509 0.98 33.58 2.34
CA PHE A 509 0.19 32.68 1.49
C PHE A 509 0.55 32.88 0.02
N SER A 510 0.37 31.83 -0.78
CA SER A 510 0.64 31.86 -2.21
C SER A 510 -0.46 31.14 -2.99
N SER A 511 -0.90 31.79 -4.09
CA SER A 511 -1.80 31.20 -5.10
C SER A 511 -1.05 30.53 -6.25
N ALA A 512 0.26 30.39 -6.16
CA ALA A 512 1.07 29.77 -7.21
C ALA A 512 0.62 28.34 -7.49
N GLY A 513 0.47 28.01 -8.78
CA GLY A 513 -0.10 26.73 -9.24
C GLY A 513 -1.59 26.78 -9.55
N SER A 514 -2.29 27.89 -9.23
CA SER A 514 -3.65 28.13 -9.73
C SER A 514 -3.63 28.36 -11.24
N SER A 515 -4.56 27.73 -11.94
CA SER A 515 -4.65 27.81 -13.41
C SER A 515 -6.11 27.77 -13.88
N ASP A 516 -6.35 28.45 -14.98
CA ASP A 516 -7.60 28.33 -15.73
C ASP A 516 -7.39 27.36 -16.88
N PRO A 517 -8.30 26.38 -17.09
CA PRO A 517 -8.14 25.39 -18.16
C PRO A 517 -8.18 25.99 -19.56
N GLU A 518 -8.86 27.10 -19.74
CA GLU A 518 -8.95 27.87 -21.00
C GLU A 518 -7.85 28.94 -21.12
N GLY A 519 -7.02 29.11 -20.06
CA GLY A 519 -5.92 30.09 -20.02
C GLY A 519 -6.36 31.51 -19.66
N GLY A 520 -7.55 31.69 -19.13
CA GLY A 520 -8.08 32.99 -18.67
C GLY A 520 -7.28 33.54 -17.47
N ALA A 521 -7.26 34.86 -17.35
CA ALA A 521 -6.59 35.56 -16.25
C ALA A 521 -7.41 35.42 -14.95
N LEU A 522 -6.79 34.89 -13.89
CA LEU A 522 -7.45 34.65 -12.61
C LEU A 522 -7.46 35.87 -11.71
N THR A 523 -8.57 36.06 -11.00
CA THR A 523 -8.68 36.93 -9.84
C THR A 523 -8.79 36.11 -8.56
N TYR A 524 -8.31 36.64 -7.42
CA TYR A 524 -8.16 35.89 -6.19
C TYR A 524 -8.93 36.54 -5.03
N SER A 525 -9.43 35.70 -4.13
CA SER A 525 -10.01 36.14 -2.87
C SER A 525 -9.63 35.17 -1.77
N TRP A 526 -8.94 35.63 -0.74
CA TRP A 526 -8.57 34.87 0.44
C TRP A 526 -9.51 35.19 1.60
N ASN A 527 -10.01 34.13 2.26
CA ASN A 527 -10.64 34.21 3.58
C ASN A 527 -9.68 33.56 4.58
N PHE A 528 -9.25 34.32 5.58
CA PHE A 528 -8.24 33.82 6.54
C PHE A 528 -8.81 33.02 7.71
N GLY A 529 -10.11 32.73 7.72
CA GLY A 529 -10.76 31.94 8.77
C GLY A 529 -11.00 32.70 10.10
N ASP A 530 -10.53 33.94 10.22
CA ASP A 530 -10.73 34.81 11.39
C ASP A 530 -11.71 35.99 11.10
N GLY A 531 -12.44 35.91 9.98
CA GLY A 531 -13.34 36.95 9.52
C GLY A 531 -12.67 38.04 8.69
N THR A 532 -11.38 37.95 8.45
CA THR A 532 -10.64 38.89 7.56
C THR A 532 -10.37 38.28 6.19
N SER A 533 -10.12 39.11 5.19
CA SER A 533 -9.91 38.65 3.82
C SER A 533 -8.87 39.49 3.07
N SER A 534 -8.44 39.01 1.88
CA SER A 534 -7.54 39.71 0.97
C SER A 534 -7.85 39.34 -0.49
N SER A 535 -7.68 40.29 -1.41
CA SER A 535 -7.73 40.02 -2.86
C SER A 535 -6.36 39.96 -3.54
N ALA A 536 -5.28 40.01 -2.77
CA ALA A 536 -3.93 39.85 -3.32
C ALA A 536 -3.67 38.41 -3.71
N ALA A 537 -2.92 38.16 -4.78
CA ALA A 537 -2.52 36.80 -5.18
C ALA A 537 -1.70 36.10 -4.11
N ASN A 538 -0.79 36.83 -3.47
CA ASN A 538 0.11 36.31 -2.45
C ASN A 538 0.11 37.23 -1.21
N PRO A 539 -0.93 37.12 -0.33
CA PRO A 539 -1.04 37.97 0.85
C PRO A 539 -0.18 37.46 2.00
N SER A 540 0.00 38.31 3.01
CA SER A 540 0.54 37.93 4.32
C SER A 540 -0.48 38.22 5.41
N LYS A 541 -0.61 37.36 6.39
CA LYS A 541 -1.54 37.49 7.52
C LYS A 541 -0.84 37.18 8.83
N THR A 542 -1.08 38.01 9.85
CA THR A 542 -0.64 37.74 11.22
C THR A 542 -1.84 37.34 12.07
N TYR A 543 -1.76 36.17 12.70
CA TYR A 543 -2.73 35.68 13.67
C TYR A 543 -2.20 35.98 15.08
N THR A 544 -3.01 36.62 15.90
CA THR A 544 -2.64 37.03 17.27
C THR A 544 -3.31 36.21 18.36
N ALA A 545 -4.33 35.44 18.02
CA ALA A 545 -5.02 34.54 18.95
C ALA A 545 -4.72 33.09 18.62
N ASN A 546 -4.59 32.25 19.65
CA ASN A 546 -4.46 30.80 19.49
C ASN A 546 -5.76 30.22 18.92
N GLY A 547 -5.64 29.20 18.07
CA GLY A 547 -6.75 28.50 17.44
C GLY A 547 -6.35 27.87 16.11
N THR A 548 -7.27 27.11 15.55
CA THR A 548 -7.12 26.55 14.19
C THR A 548 -7.98 27.36 13.21
N TYR A 549 -7.36 27.84 12.15
CA TYR A 549 -7.97 28.67 11.11
C TYR A 549 -7.97 27.91 9.79
N SER A 550 -9.15 27.73 9.20
CA SER A 550 -9.27 27.22 7.83
C SER A 550 -9.19 28.41 6.86
N VAL A 551 -8.07 28.52 6.17
CA VAL A 551 -7.84 29.58 5.19
C VAL A 551 -8.27 29.10 3.83
N THR A 552 -9.17 29.85 3.17
CA THR A 552 -9.70 29.49 1.86
C THR A 552 -9.24 30.48 0.81
N LEU A 553 -8.61 30.00 -0.26
CA LEU A 553 -8.40 30.72 -1.51
C LEU A 553 -9.58 30.46 -2.45
N THR A 554 -10.17 31.50 -3.01
CA THR A 554 -11.07 31.41 -4.17
C THR A 554 -10.37 32.03 -5.36
N ALA A 555 -10.15 31.26 -6.42
CA ALA A 555 -9.72 31.72 -7.72
C ALA A 555 -10.97 31.86 -8.62
N ARG A 556 -11.06 32.93 -9.39
CA ARG A 556 -12.19 33.20 -10.28
C ARG A 556 -11.67 33.52 -11.68
N ASP A 557 -12.26 32.91 -12.71
CA ASP A 557 -12.02 33.18 -14.12
C ASP A 557 -12.73 34.45 -14.64
N PRO A 558 -12.47 34.85 -15.87
CA PRO A 558 -13.14 36.03 -16.47
C PRO A 558 -14.66 35.86 -16.66
N GLU A 559 -15.14 34.63 -16.84
CA GLU A 559 -16.54 34.27 -17.05
C GLU A 559 -17.31 34.14 -15.73
N GLY A 560 -16.60 34.14 -14.60
CA GLY A 560 -17.19 34.18 -13.26
C GLY A 560 -17.27 32.84 -12.53
N LEU A 561 -16.77 31.74 -13.11
CA LEU A 561 -16.63 30.47 -12.41
C LEU A 561 -15.50 30.53 -11.37
N THR A 562 -15.61 29.73 -10.34
CA THR A 562 -14.67 29.75 -9.22
C THR A 562 -14.18 28.35 -8.85
N GLY A 563 -12.90 28.27 -8.57
CA GLY A 563 -12.26 27.12 -7.87
C GLY A 563 -11.78 27.55 -6.49
N THR A 564 -11.73 26.63 -5.55
CA THR A 564 -11.27 26.88 -4.16
C THR A 564 -10.15 25.95 -3.77
N ALA A 565 -9.28 26.42 -2.84
CA ALA A 565 -8.28 25.61 -2.19
C ALA A 565 -8.12 26.08 -0.73
N ASN A 566 -7.91 25.16 0.20
CA ASN A 566 -7.82 25.44 1.62
C ASN A 566 -6.41 25.14 2.18
N VAL A 567 -6.06 25.86 3.25
CA VAL A 567 -4.88 25.60 4.08
C VAL A 567 -5.28 25.77 5.54
N ALA A 568 -5.08 24.75 6.35
CA ALA A 568 -5.29 24.84 7.80
C ALA A 568 -4.07 25.48 8.48
N ILE A 569 -4.30 26.44 9.37
CA ILE A 569 -3.25 27.12 10.15
C ILE A 569 -3.56 26.92 11.65
N THR A 570 -2.63 26.31 12.39
CA THR A 570 -2.73 26.14 13.84
C THR A 570 -1.83 27.17 14.54
N VAL A 571 -2.42 28.02 15.38
CA VAL A 571 -1.73 29.05 16.13
C VAL A 571 -1.78 28.72 17.61
N GLY A 572 -0.63 28.80 18.29
CA GLY A 572 -0.46 28.45 19.70
C GLY A 572 0.16 27.08 19.92
N ASN A 573 0.42 26.33 18.87
CA ASN A 573 1.19 25.10 18.87
C ASN A 573 1.97 24.99 17.56
N THR A 574 3.19 24.47 17.64
CA THR A 574 4.06 24.23 16.48
C THR A 574 4.17 22.74 16.28
N ALA A 575 3.94 22.24 15.06
CA ALA A 575 4.09 20.82 14.80
C ALA A 575 5.55 20.37 15.07
N PRO A 576 5.76 19.21 15.68
CA PRO A 576 7.11 18.71 15.97
C PRO A 576 7.86 18.43 14.67
N THR A 577 9.16 18.59 14.70
CA THR A 577 10.04 18.16 13.61
C THR A 577 10.57 16.77 13.95
N VAL A 578 10.20 15.77 13.16
CA VAL A 578 10.67 14.40 13.29
C VAL A 578 11.67 14.12 12.17
N LYS A 579 12.88 13.66 12.53
CA LYS A 579 13.93 13.35 11.58
C LYS A 579 14.50 11.97 11.83
N ILE A 580 14.45 11.11 10.84
CA ILE A 580 15.18 9.83 10.85
C ILE A 580 16.63 10.10 10.50
N ASN A 581 17.55 9.88 11.46
CA ASN A 581 18.99 10.02 11.25
C ASN A 581 19.57 8.73 10.63
N SER A 582 19.03 7.58 11.00
CA SER A 582 19.30 6.25 10.44
C SER A 582 18.07 5.35 10.59
N PRO A 583 17.86 4.39 9.67
CA PRO A 583 18.56 4.22 8.39
C PRO A 583 18.29 5.38 7.43
N PHE A 584 19.21 5.65 6.50
CA PHE A 584 19.00 6.69 5.49
C PHE A 584 17.99 6.23 4.43
N ASN A 585 17.27 7.18 3.86
CA ASN A 585 16.39 6.89 2.72
C ASN A 585 17.21 6.30 1.56
N GLY A 586 16.73 5.20 0.97
CA GLY A 586 17.42 4.44 -0.08
C GLY A 586 18.51 3.50 0.40
N SER A 587 18.72 3.34 1.72
CA SER A 587 19.69 2.37 2.26
C SER A 587 19.36 0.96 1.84
N LEU A 588 20.38 0.13 1.64
CA LEU A 588 20.21 -1.27 1.26
C LEU A 588 19.97 -2.14 2.50
N PHE A 589 19.10 -3.12 2.37
CA PHE A 589 18.89 -4.14 3.40
C PHE A 589 18.93 -5.56 2.83
N SER A 590 19.02 -6.55 3.72
CA SER A 590 18.78 -7.96 3.40
C SER A 590 17.71 -8.50 4.34
N TYR A 591 16.87 -9.41 3.88
CA TYR A 591 15.90 -10.10 4.74
C TYR A 591 16.58 -10.81 5.89
N GLY A 592 15.96 -10.82 7.06
CA GLY A 592 16.54 -11.30 8.31
C GLY A 592 17.50 -10.34 9.00
N ALA A 593 17.81 -9.17 8.39
CA ALA A 593 18.71 -8.19 9.00
C ALA A 593 17.98 -7.38 10.09
N THR A 594 18.68 -7.16 11.20
CA THR A 594 18.24 -6.21 12.23
C THR A 594 18.79 -4.82 11.90
N ILE A 595 17.91 -3.88 11.62
CA ILE A 595 18.22 -2.52 11.20
C ILE A 595 18.12 -1.59 12.42
N PRO A 596 19.21 -0.95 12.86
CA PRO A 596 19.13 0.03 13.92
C PRO A 596 18.54 1.34 13.40
N PHE A 597 17.77 2.02 14.26
CA PHE A 597 17.26 3.33 13.95
C PHE A 597 17.67 4.39 14.99
N SER A 598 17.73 5.62 14.53
CA SER A 598 17.91 6.81 15.36
C SER A 598 17.04 7.93 14.82
N ILE A 599 16.26 8.53 15.71
CA ILE A 599 15.32 9.60 15.43
C ILE A 599 15.69 10.82 16.28
N THR A 600 15.67 11.99 15.67
CA THR A 600 15.71 13.26 16.38
C THR A 600 14.34 13.91 16.26
N VAL A 601 13.76 14.25 17.40
CA VAL A 601 12.54 15.06 17.47
C VAL A 601 12.90 16.39 18.11
N THR A 602 12.40 17.47 17.56
CA THR A 602 12.49 18.81 18.15
C THR A 602 11.13 19.47 18.09
N ASP A 603 10.75 20.10 19.17
CA ASP A 603 9.52 20.84 19.30
C ASP A 603 9.77 22.10 20.15
N PRO A 604 9.29 23.29 19.71
CA PRO A 604 9.53 24.53 20.45
C PRO A 604 8.82 24.60 21.81
N GLU A 605 7.67 23.94 21.91
CA GLU A 605 6.82 23.97 23.11
C GLU A 605 7.15 22.85 24.10
N ASP A 606 7.62 21.71 23.60
CA ASP A 606 8.02 20.57 24.42
C ASP A 606 9.49 20.70 24.83
N ALA A 607 9.75 21.26 25.98
CA ALA A 607 11.11 21.52 26.50
C ALA A 607 11.98 20.24 26.59
N SER A 608 11.38 19.07 26.66
CA SER A 608 12.03 17.77 26.63
C SER A 608 11.15 16.75 25.90
N ILE A 609 11.70 16.16 24.86
CA ILE A 609 11.01 15.13 24.10
C ILE A 609 10.93 13.83 24.89
N ASN A 610 9.73 13.29 25.01
CA ASN A 610 9.51 11.97 25.60
C ASN A 610 9.84 10.88 24.55
N CYS A 611 11.06 10.37 24.57
CA CYS A 611 11.46 9.32 23.64
C CYS A 611 10.62 8.04 23.71
N ALA A 612 9.92 7.76 24.82
CA ALA A 612 9.01 6.62 24.90
C ALA A 612 7.71 6.81 24.09
N ALA A 613 7.39 8.06 23.71
CA ALA A 613 6.29 8.40 22.83
C ALA A 613 6.68 8.50 21.35
N VAL A 614 7.97 8.52 21.05
CA VAL A 614 8.43 8.43 19.65
C VAL A 614 8.28 6.99 19.17
N LYS A 615 7.64 6.78 18.04
CA LYS A 615 7.38 5.45 17.49
C LYS A 615 8.07 5.31 16.15
N MET A 616 8.78 4.21 15.94
CA MET A 616 9.27 3.77 14.63
C MET A 616 8.48 2.55 14.21
N THR A 617 7.86 2.62 13.04
CA THR A 617 7.09 1.53 12.44
C THR A 617 7.83 1.00 11.22
N TYR A 618 7.94 -0.32 11.10
CA TYR A 618 8.33 -0.99 9.87
C TYR A 618 7.08 -1.39 9.09
N VAL A 619 7.00 -0.90 7.87
CA VAL A 619 5.96 -1.26 6.89
C VAL A 619 6.65 -2.03 5.77
N LEU A 620 6.19 -3.23 5.49
CA LEU A 620 6.56 -3.98 4.29
C LEU A 620 5.84 -3.33 3.11
N GLY A 621 6.59 -2.63 2.26
CA GLY A 621 6.05 -2.06 1.04
C GLY A 621 6.16 -3.04 -0.11
N HIS A 622 5.12 -3.18 -0.90
CA HIS A 622 5.21 -3.86 -2.19
C HIS A 622 4.36 -3.14 -3.24
N ASP A 623 4.89 -3.03 -4.44
CA ASP A 623 4.29 -2.27 -5.53
C ASP A 623 3.90 -0.84 -5.11
N SER A 624 2.64 -0.60 -4.81
CA SER A 624 2.08 0.72 -4.47
C SER A 624 1.43 0.78 -3.09
N HIS A 625 1.44 -0.30 -2.33
CA HIS A 625 0.88 -0.34 -0.98
C HIS A 625 1.83 -1.01 0.01
N GLY A 626 1.47 -1.09 1.28
CA GLY A 626 2.31 -1.68 2.30
C GLY A 626 1.50 -2.34 3.40
N HIS A 627 2.18 -3.14 4.21
CA HIS A 627 1.64 -3.80 5.39
C HIS A 627 2.47 -3.44 6.60
N GLN A 628 1.83 -2.92 7.65
CA GLN A 628 2.53 -2.67 8.90
C GLN A 628 2.90 -4.02 9.54
N ILE A 629 4.19 -4.24 9.77
CA ILE A 629 4.66 -5.52 10.30
C ILE A 629 4.97 -5.41 11.78
N THR A 630 5.67 -4.37 12.21
CA THR A 630 6.04 -4.21 13.62
C THR A 630 6.40 -2.77 13.92
N SER A 631 6.33 -2.39 15.19
CA SER A 631 6.75 -1.07 15.64
C SER A 631 7.55 -1.15 16.93
N GLN A 632 8.37 -0.14 17.17
CA GLN A 632 9.14 0.03 18.39
C GLN A 632 9.13 1.47 18.85
N ASN A 633 8.86 1.70 20.13
CA ASN A 633 8.95 3.03 20.72
C ASN A 633 10.39 3.33 21.15
N GLY A 634 10.79 4.59 20.94
CA GLY A 634 12.11 5.09 21.34
C GLY A 634 12.70 6.04 20.30
N CYS A 635 13.54 7.00 20.76
CA CYS A 635 14.35 7.81 19.85
C CYS A 635 15.48 7.00 19.20
N THR A 636 15.78 5.83 19.74
CA THR A 636 16.75 4.85 19.20
C THR A 636 16.25 3.44 19.48
N GLY A 637 16.57 2.53 18.59
CA GLY A 637 16.20 1.12 18.73
C GLY A 637 16.67 0.32 17.53
N SER A 638 16.10 -0.85 17.33
CA SER A 638 16.34 -1.67 16.14
C SER A 638 15.13 -2.50 15.78
N ILE A 639 14.85 -2.62 14.50
CA ILE A 639 13.78 -3.46 13.95
C ILE A 639 14.43 -4.56 13.12
N THR A 640 14.02 -5.80 13.34
CA THR A 640 14.42 -6.94 12.50
C THR A 640 13.43 -7.05 11.36
N ILE A 641 13.92 -6.91 10.13
CA ILE A 641 13.13 -7.20 8.93
C ILE A 641 13.02 -8.71 8.86
N PRO A 642 11.82 -9.31 8.93
CA PRO A 642 11.69 -10.76 8.91
C PRO A 642 12.27 -11.35 7.62
N VAL A 643 12.68 -12.61 7.66
CA VAL A 643 12.91 -13.37 6.45
C VAL A 643 11.53 -13.66 5.89
N ASP A 644 11.20 -12.94 4.85
CA ASP A 644 9.88 -13.03 4.26
C ASP A 644 9.77 -14.34 3.46
N GLY A 645 9.08 -15.31 4.03
CA GLY A 645 8.71 -16.54 3.34
C GLY A 645 7.40 -16.44 2.56
N GLU A 646 6.84 -15.25 2.42
CA GLU A 646 5.45 -15.03 2.02
C GLU A 646 5.32 -14.35 0.67
N HIS A 647 6.24 -13.47 0.37
CA HIS A 647 6.38 -12.94 -0.97
C HIS A 647 7.43 -13.77 -1.69
N ASP A 648 7.06 -14.32 -2.82
CA ASP A 648 8.02 -15.03 -3.65
C ASP A 648 9.04 -14.06 -4.27
N SER A 649 9.99 -14.61 -5.00
CA SER A 649 11.01 -13.80 -5.68
C SER A 649 10.45 -12.87 -6.76
N ALA A 650 9.18 -13.03 -7.17
CA ALA A 650 8.51 -12.18 -8.14
C ALA A 650 7.98 -10.87 -7.54
N ALA A 651 7.77 -10.80 -6.23
CA ALA A 651 7.17 -9.62 -5.60
C ALA A 651 8.14 -8.43 -5.56
N ASN A 652 7.62 -7.25 -5.88
CA ASN A 652 8.35 -5.98 -5.80
C ASN A 652 8.37 -5.45 -4.36
N ILE A 653 9.23 -5.99 -3.50
CA ILE A 653 9.24 -5.70 -2.08
C ILE A 653 10.31 -4.68 -1.71
N PHE A 654 9.98 -3.80 -0.74
CA PHE A 654 10.88 -2.84 -0.13
C PHE A 654 10.48 -2.59 1.33
N ALA A 655 11.33 -1.95 2.11
CA ALA A 655 11.01 -1.64 3.51
C ALA A 655 10.75 -0.14 3.68
N VAL A 656 9.68 0.22 4.39
CA VAL A 656 9.39 1.60 4.79
C VAL A 656 9.54 1.71 6.30
N PHE A 657 10.35 2.65 6.75
CA PHE A 657 10.54 3.03 8.15
C PHE A 657 9.82 4.35 8.39
N ASP A 658 8.75 4.33 9.17
CA ASP A 658 7.92 5.48 9.49
C ASP A 658 8.15 5.91 10.94
N ALA A 659 8.68 7.10 11.14
CA ALA A 659 8.90 7.70 12.44
C ALA A 659 7.78 8.69 12.76
N GLU A 660 7.12 8.51 13.89
CA GLU A 660 5.97 9.29 14.34
C GLU A 660 6.22 9.89 15.72
N TYR A 661 5.77 11.12 15.93
CA TYR A 661 5.68 11.77 17.24
C TYR A 661 4.50 12.73 17.28
N THR A 662 3.72 12.65 18.38
CA THR A 662 2.67 13.60 18.69
C THR A 662 3.12 14.47 19.85
N ASP A 663 3.08 15.80 19.68
CA ASP A 663 3.43 16.76 20.70
C ASP A 663 2.38 16.87 21.82
N SER A 664 2.69 17.64 22.89
CA SER A 664 1.77 17.86 23.99
C SER A 664 0.54 18.68 23.61
N GLY A 665 0.58 19.39 22.49
CA GLY A 665 -0.54 20.16 21.91
C GLY A 665 -1.42 19.35 20.95
N GLY A 666 -1.06 18.08 20.65
CA GLY A 666 -1.82 17.15 19.83
C GLY A 666 -1.52 17.20 18.33
N LEU A 667 -0.46 17.89 17.88
CA LEU A 667 -0.02 17.83 16.50
C LEU A 667 0.92 16.63 16.29
N THR A 668 0.65 15.84 15.26
CA THR A 668 1.45 14.68 14.91
C THR A 668 2.26 14.94 13.65
N THR A 669 3.53 14.53 13.66
CA THR A 669 4.39 14.54 12.47
C THR A 669 4.92 13.15 12.19
N HIS A 670 4.86 12.76 10.93
CA HIS A 670 5.43 11.54 10.36
C HIS A 670 6.62 11.86 9.46
N THR A 671 7.58 10.96 9.43
CA THR A 671 8.70 11.00 8.47
C THR A 671 9.00 9.58 8.01
N GLN A 672 9.00 9.34 6.71
CA GLN A 672 9.22 8.03 6.13
C GLN A 672 10.54 7.95 5.37
N HIS A 673 11.25 6.84 5.52
CA HIS A 673 12.39 6.45 4.71
C HIS A 673 12.14 5.09 4.08
N THR A 674 12.32 4.97 2.78
CA THR A 674 12.24 3.71 2.04
C THR A 674 13.62 3.09 1.93
N LEU A 675 13.75 1.83 2.30
CA LEU A 675 14.96 1.03 2.13
C LEU A 675 14.76 0.03 1.00
N GLN A 676 15.82 -0.27 0.27
CA GLN A 676 15.77 -1.13 -0.91
C GLN A 676 16.44 -2.47 -0.64
N PRO A 677 15.90 -3.60 -1.12
CA PRO A 677 16.56 -4.88 -1.03
C PRO A 677 17.86 -4.86 -1.83
N ARG A 678 18.89 -5.57 -1.35
CA ARG A 678 20.18 -5.72 -2.08
C ARG A 678 20.01 -6.50 -3.37
N HIS A 679 19.17 -7.52 -3.35
CA HIS A 679 18.77 -8.29 -4.52
C HIS A 679 17.44 -7.75 -5.04
N ARG A 680 17.37 -7.47 -6.33
CA ARG A 680 16.21 -6.86 -6.97
C ARG A 680 15.97 -7.44 -8.34
N GLN A 681 14.73 -7.75 -8.64
CA GLN A 681 14.28 -8.10 -10.00
C GLN A 681 14.35 -6.86 -10.89
N ALA A 682 14.77 -7.04 -12.13
CA ALA A 682 14.97 -5.93 -13.05
C ALA A 682 13.65 -5.31 -13.53
N GLU A 683 12.60 -6.11 -13.67
CA GLU A 683 11.26 -5.68 -14.08
C GLU A 683 10.56 -4.78 -13.05
N HIS A 684 11.03 -4.74 -11.80
CA HIS A 684 10.55 -3.83 -10.77
C HIS A 684 11.11 -2.40 -10.90
N PHE A 685 11.41 -1.97 -12.10
CA PHE A 685 11.85 -0.60 -12.35
C PHE A 685 10.71 0.40 -12.15
N LYS A 686 11.06 1.62 -11.73
CA LYS A 686 10.09 2.71 -11.60
C LYS A 686 9.82 3.41 -12.93
N THR A 687 10.87 3.59 -13.73
CA THR A 687 10.78 4.17 -15.08
C THR A 687 11.76 3.49 -16.01
N ALA A 688 11.43 3.43 -17.29
CA ALA A 688 12.25 2.79 -18.31
C ALA A 688 12.16 3.51 -19.65
N SER A 689 13.02 3.14 -20.58
CA SER A 689 12.96 3.57 -21.99
C SER A 689 13.46 2.46 -22.90
N GLY A 690 12.65 2.06 -23.87
CA GLY A 690 13.02 1.14 -24.94
C GLY A 690 12.98 -0.34 -24.57
N VAL A 691 12.45 -0.70 -23.41
CA VAL A 691 12.41 -2.07 -22.89
C VAL A 691 11.01 -2.46 -22.42
N ASP A 692 10.76 -3.76 -22.31
CA ASP A 692 9.51 -4.33 -21.79
C ASP A 692 9.81 -5.45 -20.79
N PRO A 693 8.95 -5.65 -19.74
CA PRO A 693 8.90 -6.92 -19.00
C PRO A 693 8.46 -8.06 -19.92
N ILE A 694 9.15 -9.19 -19.87
CA ILE A 694 8.89 -10.37 -20.73
C ILE A 694 8.87 -11.63 -19.87
N GLY A 695 7.76 -12.38 -19.93
CA GLY A 695 7.63 -13.67 -19.26
C GLY A 695 8.67 -14.68 -19.70
N LYS A 696 9.37 -15.33 -18.77
CA LYS A 696 10.42 -16.32 -18.97
C LYS A 696 10.32 -17.46 -17.96
N THR A 697 10.35 -18.69 -18.45
CA THR A 697 10.18 -19.86 -17.56
C THR A 697 11.40 -20.14 -16.68
N GLN A 698 12.58 -19.63 -17.04
CA GLN A 698 13.82 -19.79 -16.28
C GLN A 698 14.26 -18.53 -15.55
N ALA A 699 13.45 -17.46 -15.59
CA ALA A 699 13.70 -16.25 -14.82
C ALA A 699 13.31 -16.43 -13.35
N GLU A 700 14.00 -15.72 -12.45
CA GLU A 700 13.52 -15.54 -11.10
C GLU A 700 12.22 -14.74 -11.17
N GLY A 701 11.19 -15.12 -10.42
CA GLY A 701 9.90 -14.45 -10.49
C GLY A 701 9.09 -14.67 -11.77
N GLY A 702 9.68 -15.30 -12.77
CA GLY A 702 8.99 -15.63 -14.03
C GLY A 702 9.03 -14.56 -15.12
N GLU A 703 9.62 -13.39 -14.87
CA GLU A 703 9.75 -12.27 -15.81
C GLU A 703 11.20 -11.77 -15.91
N THR A 704 11.50 -11.05 -16.96
CA THR A 704 12.77 -10.33 -17.17
C THR A 704 12.52 -9.02 -17.89
N VAL A 705 13.46 -8.10 -17.80
CA VAL A 705 13.52 -6.96 -18.70
C VAL A 705 14.13 -7.41 -20.03
N GLY A 706 13.38 -7.33 -21.11
CA GLY A 706 13.78 -7.73 -22.45
C GLY A 706 13.54 -6.64 -23.49
N ASN A 707 13.63 -7.03 -24.79
CA ASN A 707 13.61 -6.12 -25.93
C ASN A 707 14.74 -5.07 -25.91
N ILE A 708 15.76 -5.31 -25.11
CA ILE A 708 16.87 -4.36 -24.85
C ILE A 708 17.69 -4.10 -26.12
N ASN A 709 17.83 -2.83 -26.50
CA ASN A 709 18.68 -2.34 -27.57
C ASN A 709 19.73 -1.35 -27.04
N ASN A 710 20.64 -0.95 -27.90
CA ASN A 710 21.67 0.01 -27.51
C ASN A 710 21.12 1.39 -27.17
N GLY A 711 21.37 1.83 -25.95
CA GLY A 711 20.92 3.13 -25.41
C GLY A 711 19.67 3.04 -24.53
N ASP A 712 19.05 1.89 -24.44
CA ASP A 712 17.91 1.66 -23.56
C ASP A 712 18.35 1.64 -22.08
N TRP A 713 17.37 1.83 -21.17
CA TRP A 713 17.66 1.89 -19.74
C TRP A 713 16.43 1.60 -18.88
N ILE A 714 16.69 1.21 -17.63
CA ILE A 714 15.71 1.12 -16.53
C ILE A 714 16.21 1.91 -15.33
N ALA A 715 15.30 2.39 -14.47
CA ALA A 715 15.65 3.22 -13.33
C ALA A 715 14.87 2.84 -12.07
N PHE A 716 15.55 2.95 -10.93
CA PHE A 716 15.04 2.64 -9.60
C PHE A 716 15.30 3.79 -8.64
N GLU A 717 14.36 4.08 -7.74
CA GLU A 717 14.51 5.09 -6.69
C GLU A 717 13.62 4.80 -5.48
N PRO A 718 14.00 5.24 -4.25
CA PRO A 718 15.28 5.87 -3.92
C PRO A 718 16.41 4.83 -3.73
N TYR A 719 17.63 5.15 -4.07
CA TYR A 719 18.82 4.31 -3.81
C TYR A 719 19.97 5.12 -3.21
N ARG A 720 20.63 4.57 -2.19
CA ARG A 720 21.85 5.08 -1.59
C ARG A 720 22.96 4.06 -1.78
N LEU A 721 23.96 4.41 -2.57
CA LEU A 721 24.96 3.47 -3.08
C LEU A 721 26.32 3.58 -2.39
N SER A 722 26.46 4.39 -1.34
CA SER A 722 27.73 4.78 -0.72
C SER A 722 28.67 3.63 -0.36
N ASN A 723 28.12 2.43 -0.12
CA ASN A 723 28.87 1.26 0.32
C ASN A 723 28.92 0.15 -0.74
N VAL A 724 28.37 0.39 -1.93
CA VAL A 724 28.34 -0.59 -3.01
C VAL A 724 29.72 -0.64 -3.67
N THR A 725 30.34 -1.81 -3.74
CA THR A 725 31.67 -2.03 -4.33
C THR A 725 31.64 -2.89 -5.58
N SER A 726 30.58 -3.67 -5.76
CA SER A 726 30.31 -4.42 -6.97
C SER A 726 28.84 -4.69 -7.13
N PHE A 727 28.45 -5.11 -8.31
CA PHE A 727 27.12 -5.67 -8.56
C PHE A 727 27.24 -6.99 -9.33
N THR A 728 26.30 -7.86 -9.13
CA THR A 728 26.09 -9.07 -9.91
C THR A 728 24.74 -8.95 -10.58
N ALA A 729 24.66 -9.23 -11.89
CA ALA A 729 23.40 -9.25 -12.62
C ALA A 729 23.21 -10.62 -13.28
N ARG A 730 22.01 -11.16 -13.16
CA ARG A 730 21.59 -12.37 -13.83
C ARG A 730 21.00 -11.99 -15.18
N VAL A 731 21.61 -12.50 -16.25
CA VAL A 731 21.35 -12.07 -17.64
C VAL A 731 21.24 -13.25 -18.59
N SER A 732 20.52 -13.08 -19.69
CA SER A 732 20.50 -14.04 -20.81
C SER A 732 20.67 -13.31 -22.15
N SER A 733 21.26 -13.97 -23.17
CA SER A 733 21.40 -13.42 -24.50
C SER A 733 21.32 -14.49 -25.59
N GLY A 734 20.25 -14.43 -26.36
CA GLY A 734 20.14 -15.03 -27.67
C GLY A 734 20.51 -14.06 -28.80
N GLY A 735 20.86 -12.82 -28.45
CA GLY A 735 21.21 -11.74 -29.35
C GLY A 735 22.71 -11.46 -29.48
N ALA A 736 23.09 -10.18 -29.42
CA ALA A 736 24.49 -9.75 -29.66
C ALA A 736 25.35 -9.72 -28.38
N GLY A 737 24.77 -9.91 -27.20
CA GLY A 737 25.42 -9.56 -25.94
C GLY A 737 25.66 -8.05 -25.82
N GLY A 738 26.51 -7.61 -24.90
CA GLY A 738 26.80 -6.18 -24.76
C GLY A 738 27.41 -5.80 -23.44
N THR A 739 27.04 -4.62 -22.95
CA THR A 739 27.52 -4.07 -21.67
C THR A 739 26.33 -3.55 -20.86
N LEU A 740 26.21 -4.03 -19.64
CA LEU A 740 25.34 -3.46 -18.60
C LEU A 740 26.15 -2.43 -17.80
N GLN A 741 25.62 -1.23 -17.61
CA GLN A 741 26.26 -0.16 -16.83
C GLN A 741 25.36 0.33 -15.72
N LEU A 742 25.90 0.47 -14.51
CA LEU A 742 25.27 1.20 -13.40
C LEU A 742 25.62 2.67 -13.50
N ARG A 743 24.60 3.54 -13.43
CA ARG A 743 24.77 5.00 -13.46
C ARG A 743 23.93 5.68 -12.39
N THR A 744 24.25 6.94 -12.13
CA THR A 744 23.51 7.81 -11.21
C THR A 744 23.22 9.16 -11.82
N GLY A 745 22.14 9.83 -11.36
CA GLY A 745 21.73 11.16 -11.78
C GLY A 745 20.90 11.21 -13.07
N SER A 746 21.31 10.49 -14.10
CA SER A 746 20.54 10.35 -15.36
C SER A 746 21.00 9.12 -16.13
N PRO A 747 20.28 8.69 -17.20
CA PRO A 747 20.72 7.60 -18.07
C PRO A 747 22.07 7.86 -18.75
N THR A 748 22.45 9.12 -18.90
CA THR A 748 23.74 9.55 -19.45
C THR A 748 24.70 10.05 -18.37
N GLY A 749 24.33 9.89 -17.09
CA GLY A 749 25.11 10.34 -15.95
C GLY A 749 26.40 9.54 -15.70
N THR A 750 27.01 9.77 -14.55
CA THR A 750 28.28 9.10 -14.19
C THR A 750 28.12 7.58 -14.17
N VAL A 751 29.01 6.88 -14.88
CA VAL A 751 29.12 5.41 -14.80
C VAL A 751 29.83 5.05 -13.50
N LEU A 752 29.14 4.29 -12.65
CA LEU A 752 29.69 3.78 -11.39
C LEU A 752 30.36 2.42 -11.58
N GLY A 753 29.82 1.59 -12.48
CA GLY A 753 30.34 0.26 -12.77
C GLY A 753 29.82 -0.29 -14.09
N SER A 754 30.49 -1.30 -14.60
CA SER A 754 30.10 -1.97 -15.86
C SER A 754 30.38 -3.46 -15.80
N ALA A 755 29.55 -4.25 -16.45
CA ALA A 755 29.73 -5.69 -16.67
C ALA A 755 29.52 -6.03 -18.14
N THR A 756 30.38 -6.88 -18.69
CA THR A 756 30.21 -7.42 -20.05
C THR A 756 29.22 -8.57 -20.02
N VAL A 757 28.20 -8.52 -20.85
CA VAL A 757 27.19 -9.56 -21.02
C VAL A 757 27.56 -10.41 -22.22
N PRO A 758 27.90 -11.69 -22.04
CA PRO A 758 28.24 -12.58 -23.17
C PRO A 758 26.96 -13.04 -23.89
N VAL A 759 27.10 -13.55 -25.10
CA VAL A 759 26.05 -14.35 -25.72
C VAL A 759 25.95 -15.68 -24.96
N THR A 760 24.80 -15.98 -24.38
CA THR A 760 24.60 -17.18 -23.56
C THR A 760 24.06 -18.37 -24.33
N GLY A 761 23.68 -18.17 -25.59
CA GLY A 761 23.17 -19.22 -26.47
C GLY A 761 21.65 -19.33 -26.53
N GLY A 762 20.92 -18.50 -25.80
CA GLY A 762 19.45 -18.44 -25.79
C GLY A 762 18.88 -17.46 -24.81
N TRP A 763 17.63 -17.07 -25.05
CA TRP A 763 16.88 -16.12 -24.21
C TRP A 763 16.40 -16.70 -22.87
N GLU A 764 16.46 -18.02 -22.71
CA GLU A 764 16.17 -18.76 -21.47
C GLU A 764 17.44 -19.32 -20.82
N THR A 765 18.63 -18.97 -21.33
CA THR A 765 19.91 -19.45 -20.81
C THR A 765 20.57 -18.33 -20.00
N PHE A 766 20.33 -18.34 -18.70
CA PHE A 766 20.83 -17.30 -17.80
C PHE A 766 22.24 -17.59 -17.29
N THR A 767 22.99 -16.51 -17.03
CA THR A 767 24.30 -16.52 -16.38
C THR A 767 24.49 -15.26 -15.56
N ASP A 768 25.35 -15.33 -14.55
CA ASP A 768 25.70 -14.17 -13.73
C ASP A 768 26.88 -13.42 -14.35
N VAL A 769 26.78 -12.11 -14.41
CA VAL A 769 27.87 -11.20 -14.77
C VAL A 769 28.13 -10.23 -13.62
N THR A 770 29.38 -9.89 -13.38
CA THR A 770 29.79 -9.03 -12.23
C THR A 770 30.54 -7.82 -12.73
N GLY A 771 30.19 -6.65 -12.18
CA GLY A 771 30.91 -5.39 -12.40
C GLY A 771 31.39 -4.79 -11.09
N THR A 772 32.61 -4.22 -11.09
CA THR A 772 33.15 -3.44 -9.97
C THR A 772 32.49 -2.05 -9.95
N VAL A 773 32.09 -1.57 -8.78
CA VAL A 773 31.52 -0.23 -8.58
C VAL A 773 32.53 0.67 -7.87
N SER A 774 32.68 1.90 -8.36
CA SER A 774 33.55 2.92 -7.80
C SER A 774 32.91 4.31 -7.90
N GLY A 775 33.26 5.21 -6.96
CA GLY A 775 32.75 6.59 -6.96
C GLY A 775 31.25 6.70 -6.66
N ALA A 776 30.65 5.68 -6.03
CA ALA A 776 29.24 5.67 -5.66
C ALA A 776 28.93 6.83 -4.69
N PRO A 777 27.86 7.64 -4.93
CA PRO A 777 27.54 8.80 -4.11
C PRO A 777 27.01 8.38 -2.74
N ALA A 778 27.31 9.21 -1.71
CA ALA A 778 26.75 9.04 -0.38
C ALA A 778 25.33 9.63 -0.24
N SER A 779 24.84 10.35 -1.24
CA SER A 779 23.48 10.88 -1.28
C SER A 779 22.49 9.84 -1.81
N THR A 780 21.25 9.94 -1.37
CA THR A 780 20.11 9.21 -1.97
C THR A 780 19.80 9.80 -3.35
N GLY A 781 19.47 8.93 -4.31
CA GLY A 781 19.16 9.34 -5.68
C GLY A 781 18.56 8.20 -6.50
N THR A 782 18.54 8.39 -7.81
CA THR A 782 18.06 7.38 -8.76
C THR A 782 19.23 6.53 -9.27
N LEU A 783 19.07 5.22 -9.23
CA LEU A 783 19.95 4.23 -9.85
C LEU A 783 19.45 3.93 -11.25
N TYR A 784 20.33 4.05 -12.25
CA TYR A 784 20.05 3.65 -13.63
C TYR A 784 20.86 2.42 -14.01
N LEU A 785 20.21 1.45 -14.63
CA LEU A 785 20.85 0.39 -15.40
C LEU A 785 20.71 0.75 -16.87
N THR A 786 21.81 0.95 -17.56
CA THR A 786 21.84 1.34 -18.99
C THR A 786 22.52 0.27 -19.82
N PHE A 787 22.06 0.10 -21.04
CA PHE A 787 22.44 -0.99 -21.91
C PHE A 787 23.17 -0.48 -23.16
N ALA A 788 24.31 -1.08 -23.47
CA ALA A 788 25.12 -0.68 -24.59
C ALA A 788 25.62 -1.91 -25.40
N GLY A 789 25.63 -1.80 -26.71
CA GLY A 789 26.09 -2.90 -27.56
C GLY A 789 25.99 -2.59 -29.06
N GLY A 790 26.00 -3.64 -29.86
CA GLY A 790 25.82 -3.57 -31.32
C GLY A 790 24.37 -3.22 -31.71
N ALA A 791 24.05 -3.34 -32.97
CA ALA A 791 22.69 -3.17 -33.47
C ALA A 791 21.84 -4.43 -33.23
N GLY A 792 20.57 -4.22 -32.96
CA GLY A 792 19.57 -5.27 -32.66
C GLY A 792 19.50 -5.64 -31.20
N ALA A 793 18.70 -6.65 -30.86
CA ALA A 793 18.49 -7.11 -29.50
C ALA A 793 19.81 -7.56 -28.86
N LEU A 794 20.09 -7.06 -27.67
CA LEU A 794 21.35 -7.29 -26.96
C LEU A 794 21.28 -8.48 -26.01
N PHE A 795 20.53 -8.35 -24.94
CA PHE A 795 20.40 -9.32 -23.86
C PHE A 795 19.15 -9.00 -23.02
N ASP A 796 18.73 -9.92 -22.17
CA ASP A 796 17.72 -9.69 -21.17
C ASP A 796 18.38 -9.58 -19.78
N VAL A 797 17.76 -8.85 -18.86
CA VAL A 797 18.20 -8.74 -17.47
C VAL A 797 17.07 -9.24 -16.57
N ASP A 798 17.37 -10.25 -15.78
CA ASP A 798 16.44 -10.88 -14.85
C ASP A 798 16.49 -10.18 -13.49
N ALA A 799 17.64 -10.24 -12.82
CA ALA A 799 17.81 -9.64 -11.51
C ALA A 799 19.21 -9.04 -11.34
N PHE A 800 19.36 -8.20 -10.33
CA PHE A 800 20.69 -7.71 -9.94
C PHE A 800 20.83 -7.67 -8.41
N THR A 801 22.05 -7.87 -7.94
CA THR A 801 22.45 -7.78 -6.53
C THR A 801 23.51 -6.72 -6.36
N LEU A 802 23.29 -5.78 -5.45
CA LEU A 802 24.25 -4.75 -5.07
C LEU A 802 25.07 -5.25 -3.89
N ASN A 803 26.36 -5.48 -4.12
CA ASN A 803 27.28 -6.00 -3.13
C ASN A 803 27.99 -4.85 -2.39
N THR A 804 27.84 -4.80 -1.08
CA THR A 804 28.52 -3.81 -0.24
C THR A 804 29.84 -4.39 0.25
N GLY A 805 30.92 -3.63 0.11
CA GLY A 805 32.27 -4.08 0.51
C GLY A 805 32.77 -3.44 1.79
N ALA A 806 32.32 -2.22 2.08
CA ALA A 806 32.70 -1.49 3.27
C ALA A 806 31.58 -0.51 3.65
N GLY A 807 31.34 -0.36 4.95
CA GLY A 807 30.30 0.54 5.45
C GLY A 807 30.38 0.75 6.94
N PRO A 808 29.46 1.51 7.54
CA PRO A 808 29.42 1.71 8.97
C PRO A 808 29.04 0.42 9.70
N ILE A 809 29.76 0.10 10.75
CA ILE A 809 29.33 -0.85 11.77
C ILE A 809 28.57 -0.05 12.81
N VAL A 810 27.26 -0.30 12.95
CA VAL A 810 26.39 0.49 13.82
C VAL A 810 26.07 -0.30 15.08
N GLY A 811 26.21 0.34 16.23
CA GLY A 811 26.00 -0.28 17.55
C GLY A 811 25.10 0.56 18.45
N LEU A 812 25.39 0.56 19.73
CA LEU A 812 24.61 1.18 20.80
C LEU A 812 24.09 2.59 20.43
N ALA A 813 22.79 2.82 20.64
CA ALA A 813 22.12 4.08 20.37
C ALA A 813 22.19 4.54 18.90
N GLY A 814 22.32 3.61 17.93
CA GLY A 814 22.41 3.93 16.51
C GLY A 814 23.70 4.65 16.10
N LYS A 815 24.74 4.59 16.95
CA LYS A 815 26.06 5.20 16.67
C LYS A 815 27.02 4.22 16.02
N CYS A 816 28.05 4.76 15.38
CA CYS A 816 28.99 4.01 14.57
C CYS A 816 30.26 3.61 15.34
N LEU A 817 30.79 2.43 15.02
CA LEU A 817 32.15 2.05 15.34
C LEU A 817 33.09 2.99 14.58
N ASP A 818 33.97 3.68 15.28
CA ASP A 818 34.74 4.81 14.75
C ASP A 818 36.21 4.73 15.16
N VAL A 819 37.07 5.05 14.21
CA VAL A 819 38.51 5.23 14.47
C VAL A 819 38.73 6.66 14.92
N ALA A 820 39.07 6.87 16.20
CA ALA A 820 39.19 8.19 16.80
C ALA A 820 40.06 9.17 15.98
N GLY A 821 39.43 10.29 15.59
CA GLY A 821 40.04 11.33 14.78
C GLY A 821 40.49 10.89 13.38
N GLY A 822 40.03 9.73 12.87
CA GLY A 822 40.51 9.17 11.61
C GLY A 822 42.00 8.82 11.60
N GLY A 823 42.56 8.59 12.78
CA GLY A 823 44.00 8.31 12.93
C GLY A 823 44.40 6.95 12.36
N THR A 824 45.55 6.88 11.65
CA THR A 824 46.01 5.65 11.03
C THR A 824 47.19 5.01 11.77
N ALA A 825 47.60 5.56 12.93
CA ALA A 825 48.70 4.99 13.74
C ALA A 825 48.23 3.68 14.41
N ASN A 826 49.17 2.75 14.61
CA ASN A 826 48.90 1.55 15.42
C ASN A 826 48.60 2.00 16.87
N GLY A 827 47.60 1.37 17.48
CA GLY A 827 47.14 1.75 18.80
C GLY A 827 46.07 2.88 18.80
N THR A 828 45.65 3.38 17.61
CA THR A 828 44.55 4.37 17.55
C THR A 828 43.31 3.77 18.19
N LYS A 829 42.69 4.54 19.06
CA LYS A 829 41.47 4.18 19.80
C LYS A 829 40.31 3.86 18.86
N ILE A 830 39.64 2.76 19.13
CA ILE A 830 38.31 2.50 18.57
C ILE A 830 37.28 2.97 19.58
N GLN A 831 36.33 3.72 19.11
CA GLN A 831 35.31 4.38 19.92
C GLN A 831 33.92 4.23 19.32
N LEU A 832 32.87 4.47 20.13
CA LEU A 832 31.53 4.75 19.66
C LEU A 832 31.45 6.25 19.32
N TYR A 833 30.88 6.61 18.18
CA TYR A 833 30.73 7.99 17.76
C TYR A 833 29.50 8.19 16.89
N THR A 834 28.94 9.42 16.90
CA THR A 834 27.82 9.75 15.99
C THR A 834 28.22 9.43 14.56
N CYS A 835 27.33 8.73 13.81
CA CYS A 835 27.56 8.36 12.42
C CYS A 835 27.67 9.61 11.54
N ASN A 836 28.82 9.82 10.92
CA ASN A 836 29.16 11.01 10.14
C ASN A 836 29.62 10.72 8.70
N GLY A 837 29.63 9.44 8.30
CA GLY A 837 29.94 8.98 6.94
C GLY A 837 31.42 9.14 6.53
N THR A 838 32.32 9.39 7.47
CA THR A 838 33.77 9.52 7.17
C THR A 838 34.43 8.16 6.97
N ALA A 839 35.64 8.17 6.39
CA ALA A 839 36.44 6.95 6.21
C ALA A 839 36.80 6.26 7.55
N ALA A 840 36.75 6.99 8.66
CA ALA A 840 36.98 6.47 10.03
C ALA A 840 35.89 5.50 10.49
N GLN A 841 34.72 5.52 9.84
CA GLN A 841 33.56 4.70 10.13
C GLN A 841 33.24 3.70 9.00
N ASN A 842 34.11 3.65 7.98
CA ASN A 842 33.91 2.77 6.82
C ASN A 842 34.70 1.48 7.01
N TRP A 843 34.02 0.41 7.43
CA TRP A 843 34.56 -0.89 7.78
C TRP A 843 34.27 -1.95 6.75
N THR A 844 35.28 -2.72 6.36
CA THR A 844 35.12 -3.97 5.61
C THR A 844 35.12 -5.14 6.58
N VAL A 845 34.09 -5.95 6.56
CA VAL A 845 33.96 -7.12 7.42
C VAL A 845 34.18 -8.38 6.59
N THR A 846 35.16 -9.18 6.96
CA THR A 846 35.34 -10.51 6.39
C THR A 846 34.70 -11.54 7.33
N PRO A 847 33.75 -12.39 6.88
CA PRO A 847 33.14 -13.42 7.73
C PRO A 847 34.22 -14.29 8.40
N ASN A 848 34.16 -14.43 9.74
CA ASN A 848 35.15 -15.16 10.55
C ASN A 848 36.60 -14.73 10.27
N GLY A 849 36.80 -13.45 9.98
CA GLY A 849 38.08 -12.90 9.58
C GLY A 849 38.32 -11.49 10.08
N PRO A 850 39.21 -10.73 9.43
CA PRO A 850 39.51 -9.38 9.83
C PRO A 850 38.41 -8.39 9.52
N VAL A 851 38.20 -7.44 10.45
CA VAL A 851 37.40 -6.22 10.27
C VAL A 851 38.35 -5.06 10.04
N LYS A 852 38.23 -4.37 8.89
CA LYS A 852 39.21 -3.41 8.42
C LYS A 852 38.63 -2.01 8.21
N ALA A 853 39.37 -0.97 8.63
CA ALA A 853 39.12 0.41 8.23
C ALA A 853 40.45 1.12 8.01
N LEU A 854 40.47 2.14 7.13
CA LEU A 854 41.69 2.97 6.88
C LEU A 854 42.93 2.12 6.52
N GLY A 855 42.74 0.96 5.84
CA GLY A 855 43.80 0.04 5.47
C GLY A 855 44.38 -0.80 6.61
N LYS A 856 43.79 -0.75 7.80
CA LYS A 856 44.22 -1.50 9.01
C LYS A 856 43.09 -2.32 9.61
N CYS A 857 43.42 -3.16 10.58
CA CYS A 857 42.52 -4.12 11.23
C CYS A 857 42.04 -3.63 12.62
N LEU A 858 40.77 -3.92 12.91
CA LEU A 858 40.23 -3.91 14.28
C LEU A 858 40.97 -5.00 15.08
N ASP A 859 41.60 -4.61 16.15
CA ASP A 859 42.57 -5.43 16.90
C ASP A 859 42.31 -5.35 18.41
N VAL A 860 42.40 -6.46 19.08
CA VAL A 860 42.38 -6.53 20.54
C VAL A 860 43.79 -6.21 21.05
N ALA A 861 43.95 -5.10 21.77
CA ALA A 861 45.22 -4.57 22.21
C ALA A 861 46.09 -5.61 22.90
N GLY A 862 47.30 -5.82 22.35
CA GLY A 862 48.23 -6.81 22.86
C GLY A 862 47.78 -8.25 22.80
N GLY A 863 46.72 -8.57 22.04
CA GLY A 863 46.12 -9.89 22.01
C GLY A 863 45.54 -10.34 23.36
N GLY A 864 45.19 -9.41 24.23
CA GLY A 864 44.66 -9.68 25.57
C GLY A 864 43.34 -10.40 25.54
N THR A 865 43.05 -11.26 26.53
CA THR A 865 41.82 -12.07 26.62
C THR A 865 40.95 -11.66 27.80
N ALA A 866 41.35 -10.69 28.61
CA ALA A 866 40.59 -10.27 29.80
C ALA A 866 39.47 -9.29 29.45
N ASN A 867 38.39 -9.26 30.25
CA ASN A 867 37.34 -8.26 30.19
C ASN A 867 37.94 -6.85 30.31
N GLY A 868 37.49 -5.90 29.50
CA GLY A 868 37.97 -4.53 29.47
C GLY A 868 39.23 -4.32 28.62
N THR A 869 39.79 -5.37 27.96
CA THR A 869 40.87 -5.18 27.00
C THR A 869 40.40 -4.31 25.84
N LYS A 870 41.10 -3.21 25.57
CA LYS A 870 40.68 -2.21 24.59
C LYS A 870 40.74 -2.73 23.17
N ALA A 871 39.79 -2.33 22.34
CA ALA A 871 39.89 -2.42 20.90
C ALA A 871 40.69 -1.21 20.35
N GLN A 872 41.54 -1.47 19.37
CA GLN A 872 42.41 -0.50 18.71
C GLN A 872 42.46 -0.73 17.20
N LEU A 873 42.93 0.25 16.46
CA LEU A 873 43.34 0.09 15.08
C LEU A 873 44.79 -0.37 15.03
N TYR A 874 45.11 -1.42 14.28
CA TYR A 874 46.47 -1.95 14.19
C TYR A 874 46.78 -2.49 12.80
N THR A 875 48.06 -2.51 12.41
CA THR A 875 48.48 -3.15 11.15
C THR A 875 48.02 -4.58 11.10
N CYS A 876 47.36 -4.95 9.98
CA CYS A 876 46.88 -6.34 9.79
C CYS A 876 48.04 -7.33 9.79
N ASN A 877 48.07 -8.25 10.73
CA ASN A 877 49.12 -9.22 10.94
C ASN A 877 48.65 -10.67 10.97
N GLY A 878 47.32 -10.89 10.72
CA GLY A 878 46.70 -12.21 10.67
C GLY A 878 46.60 -12.94 12.03
N SER A 879 46.86 -12.24 13.15
CA SER A 879 46.70 -12.85 14.49
C SER A 879 45.26 -13.09 14.88
N GLY A 880 45.06 -13.97 15.87
CA GLY A 880 43.72 -14.19 16.43
C GLY A 880 43.09 -12.97 17.11
N ALA A 881 43.94 -11.98 17.52
CA ALA A 881 43.48 -10.68 18.04
C ALA A 881 42.68 -9.85 17.00
N GLN A 882 42.83 -10.17 15.70
CA GLN A 882 42.24 -9.47 14.58
C GLN A 882 41.13 -10.28 13.87
N THR A 883 40.84 -11.47 14.40
CA THR A 883 39.79 -12.34 13.87
C THR A 883 38.47 -12.06 14.61
N TRP A 884 37.39 -11.82 13.87
CA TRP A 884 36.07 -11.52 14.40
C TRP A 884 35.01 -12.39 13.75
N ALA A 885 34.21 -13.05 14.57
CA ALA A 885 33.05 -13.83 14.15
C ALA A 885 31.79 -12.98 14.34
N ALA A 886 31.03 -12.80 13.27
CA ALA A 886 29.70 -12.23 13.34
C ALA A 886 28.71 -13.33 13.70
N ASN A 887 28.07 -13.22 14.84
CA ASN A 887 27.06 -14.17 15.29
C ASN A 887 25.66 -13.73 14.88
N ALA A 888 24.76 -14.69 14.72
CA ALA A 888 23.35 -14.45 14.35
C ALA A 888 22.60 -13.54 15.36
N ASP A 889 23.06 -13.48 16.60
CA ASP A 889 22.51 -12.58 17.63
C ASP A 889 22.98 -11.14 17.51
N GLY A 890 23.72 -10.77 16.46
CA GLY A 890 24.27 -9.45 16.21
C GLY A 890 25.54 -9.12 17.00
N SER A 891 26.13 -10.05 17.75
CA SER A 891 27.41 -9.82 18.41
C SER A 891 28.59 -10.05 17.48
N LEU A 892 29.64 -9.21 17.63
CA LEU A 892 30.96 -9.44 17.04
C LEU A 892 31.86 -10.09 18.11
N ARG A 893 32.13 -11.39 17.96
CA ARG A 893 32.94 -12.17 18.91
C ARG A 893 34.35 -12.35 18.41
N ASN A 894 35.31 -12.09 19.27
CA ASN A 894 36.71 -12.47 19.01
C ASN A 894 36.93 -13.92 19.47
N PRO A 895 37.19 -14.90 18.56
CA PRO A 895 37.32 -16.31 18.92
C PRO A 895 38.49 -16.59 19.86
N GLN A 896 39.64 -15.86 19.75
CA GLN A 896 40.80 -16.06 20.59
C GLN A 896 40.52 -15.77 22.07
N SER A 897 39.76 -14.68 22.35
CA SER A 897 39.42 -14.32 23.73
C SER A 897 38.10 -14.92 24.18
N ALA A 898 37.32 -15.50 23.28
CA ALA A 898 35.94 -15.94 23.50
C ALA A 898 35.00 -14.79 23.96
N ARG A 899 35.36 -13.52 23.77
CA ARG A 899 34.61 -12.32 24.19
C ARG A 899 34.03 -11.55 23.03
N CYS A 900 33.02 -10.76 23.33
CA CYS A 900 32.30 -9.91 22.38
C CYS A 900 32.83 -8.46 22.40
N LEU A 901 32.79 -7.82 21.23
CA LEU A 901 33.06 -6.40 21.09
C LEU A 901 31.97 -5.63 21.86
N ASP A 902 32.40 -4.71 22.74
CA ASP A 902 31.53 -4.12 23.75
C ASP A 902 31.78 -2.61 23.89
N VAL A 903 30.69 -1.85 24.05
CA VAL A 903 30.78 -0.41 24.40
C VAL A 903 30.95 -0.28 25.91
N SER A 904 32.10 0.19 26.35
CA SER A 904 32.46 0.28 27.76
C SER A 904 31.42 1.04 28.60
N GLY A 905 30.96 0.37 29.67
CA GLY A 905 30.02 0.95 30.60
C GLY A 905 28.58 1.13 30.06
N ASN A 906 28.25 0.54 28.93
CA ASN A 906 26.97 0.74 28.24
C ASN A 906 26.62 2.23 28.04
N ASN A 907 27.65 3.06 27.79
CA ASN A 907 27.52 4.51 27.70
C ASN A 907 27.45 4.95 26.23
N PRO A 908 26.34 5.55 25.76
CA PRO A 908 26.17 5.97 24.38
C PRO A 908 26.85 7.30 24.03
N ALA A 909 27.67 7.88 24.92
CA ALA A 909 28.35 9.14 24.66
C ALA A 909 29.37 9.02 23.51
N ASP A 910 29.53 10.07 22.71
CA ASP A 910 30.58 10.15 21.68
C ASP A 910 31.95 10.04 22.32
N GLY A 911 32.83 9.33 21.67
CA GLY A 911 34.18 9.08 22.18
C GLY A 911 34.26 7.94 23.19
N GLN A 912 33.19 7.19 23.43
CA GLN A 912 33.22 6.06 24.36
C GLN A 912 34.13 4.95 23.86
N GLN A 913 35.00 4.42 24.72
CA GLN A 913 35.97 3.37 24.39
C GLN A 913 35.25 2.06 24.02
N ILE A 914 35.71 1.41 22.97
CA ILE A 914 35.31 0.03 22.64
C ILE A 914 36.36 -0.93 23.21
N HIS A 915 35.89 -2.00 23.83
CA HIS A 915 36.73 -3.05 24.42
C HIS A 915 36.09 -4.46 24.16
N ILE A 916 36.70 -5.50 24.64
CA ILE A 916 36.08 -6.83 24.68
C ILE A 916 35.58 -7.14 26.09
N TRP A 917 34.47 -7.84 26.17
CA TRP A 917 33.81 -8.24 27.40
C TRP A 917 33.12 -9.58 27.24
N ASP A 918 32.77 -10.26 28.35
CA ASP A 918 31.98 -11.50 28.31
C ASP A 918 30.72 -11.27 27.46
N CYS A 919 30.37 -12.24 26.60
CA CYS A 919 29.20 -12.14 25.74
C CYS A 919 27.93 -12.28 26.59
N LEU A 920 27.28 -11.15 26.88
CA LEU A 920 26.08 -11.06 27.71
C LEU A 920 24.80 -10.87 26.90
N GLY A 921 24.91 -10.73 25.57
CA GLY A 921 23.79 -10.45 24.69
C GLY A 921 23.12 -9.08 24.87
N ALA A 922 23.76 -8.18 25.66
CA ALA A 922 23.24 -6.84 25.96
C ALA A 922 23.37 -5.89 24.77
N ALA A 923 22.59 -4.80 24.79
CA ALA A 923 22.51 -3.84 23.68
C ALA A 923 23.87 -3.22 23.29
N ASN A 924 24.77 -3.02 24.25
CA ASN A 924 26.13 -2.49 24.03
C ASN A 924 27.11 -3.50 23.37
N GLN A 925 26.63 -4.72 23.06
CA GLN A 925 27.39 -5.76 22.34
C GLN A 925 26.77 -6.12 20.99
N LYS A 926 25.71 -5.38 20.56
CA LYS A 926 25.03 -5.60 19.30
C LYS A 926 25.54 -4.65 18.24
N TRP A 927 25.94 -5.22 17.11
CA TRP A 927 26.55 -4.52 15.98
C TRP A 927 25.89 -4.92 14.68
N VAL A 928 25.42 -3.94 13.95
CA VAL A 928 24.91 -4.14 12.59
C VAL A 928 26.06 -3.90 11.64
N LEU A 929 26.34 -4.90 10.82
CA LEU A 929 27.46 -4.90 9.89
C LEU A 929 27.05 -4.29 8.55
N PRO A 930 28.00 -3.72 7.76
CA PRO A 930 27.73 -3.08 6.48
C PRO A 930 27.17 -4.03 5.39
#